data_3d7b1e73b9cc190b2578c8362d38e60c
#
_entry.id   3d7b1e73b9cc190b2578c8362d38e60c
#
_cell.length_a   1.000
_cell.length_b   1.000
_cell.length_c   1.000
_cell.angle_alpha   90.00
_cell.angle_beta   90.00
_cell.angle_gamma   90.00
#
_symmetry.space_group_name_H-M   'P 1'
#
loop_
_entity.id
_entity.type
_entity.pdbx_description
1 polymer ?
#
loop_
_entity_poly.entity_id
_entity_poly.type
_entity_poly.pdbx_seq_one_letter_code
_entity_poly.pdbx_strand_id
1 'polypeptide(L)'
;MNDFEENKARESEALSEAVSDTSGGGLVIKESSFKKKKAKRFAEKNKKSKKYGFFSLKYPGVIMSFLFMLAEKISHGLKTGFFGKIFSSLYKTEDEKFQNGFLNNAFSFAGGEASAKSKKAKFRTRFAGFYENSFFCKLISSASRWLVHSYVRLWGMLLFSFGAMLEVVVCMRYFVIDKTVLAEHFWTGLVLIILSLPLLSSKHRLGETLLSGASTRYLLIDFLEFDEEKFESDNSRFGGYYSIVFLIGSALGLLSYFISPLIFIKTFVMLAVFGAIMSFPEIGMMLILCIIPFTSVFANPSLVIMALILLELISFLFKYLRGKRVIRLEVIDFFVVTFGFLVFFGGVISAGGNKSLNSALMYCGFLSAYFLIVNMFRKKELIYKSIKLVICSTSVIAIIGIFQQGSSVINSSWVDLSVFADIGTRVTSLFDNPNMLSIYLIIVFPFVLSEIATSKPFKQKLFYILCAASIVLCTVYTWSRGAWLGIAVATCIFLVAYNLKNIWALVLVLLSLPVWTMLLPENIINRAISIGSVTDSSSFYRIYTWRGVLNMIKDHFFTGIGVGESAFSEVYPIYSYSGTETVMHSHNLFLEITVQLGIVGLLVFFAVMFFFAQKCFDGIKLRSQADSRPRTVIVAGLASICGALTMGLTDHIWYNYRVFLLFWAVIALTCALIRINNGAKEKERLNTASNNQCAEMDIDSE
;
A
#
# COMPACT_ATOMS: atom_id res chain seq x y z
N MET A 1 -9.87 -33.94 -19.44
CA MET A 1 -11.02 -33.29 -20.12
C MET A 1 -12.02 -34.33 -20.61
N ASN A 2 -11.63 -35.52 -21.00
CA ASN A 2 -12.53 -36.59 -21.46
C ASN A 2 -13.43 -37.19 -20.36
N ASP A 3 -12.95 -37.33 -19.14
CA ASP A 3 -13.74 -37.90 -18.02
C ASP A 3 -14.90 -37.01 -17.52
N PHE A 4 -14.87 -35.73 -17.89
CA PHE A 4 -15.92 -34.76 -17.47
C PHE A 4 -17.09 -34.73 -18.46
N GLU A 5 -16.82 -34.98 -19.75
CA GLU A 5 -17.87 -35.08 -20.78
C GLU A 5 -18.58 -36.43 -20.73
N GLU A 6 -17.84 -37.50 -20.46
CA GLU A 6 -18.45 -38.86 -20.32
C GLU A 6 -19.38 -38.99 -19.10
N ASN A 7 -19.07 -38.31 -17.99
CA ASN A 7 -19.94 -38.22 -16.85
C ASN A 7 -21.21 -37.38 -17.10
N LYS A 8 -21.12 -36.38 -17.95
CA LYS A 8 -22.26 -35.52 -18.32
C LYS A 8 -23.21 -36.22 -19.28
N ALA A 9 -22.68 -37.05 -20.18
CA ALA A 9 -23.46 -37.89 -21.07
C ALA A 9 -24.22 -38.97 -20.31
N ARG A 10 -23.59 -39.66 -19.37
CA ARG A 10 -24.25 -40.67 -18.50
C ARG A 10 -25.30 -40.05 -17.54
N GLU A 11 -25.13 -38.81 -17.11
CA GLU A 11 -26.16 -38.07 -16.35
C GLU A 11 -27.38 -37.70 -17.22
N SER A 12 -27.17 -37.38 -18.50
CA SER A 12 -28.26 -37.06 -19.42
C SER A 12 -29.05 -38.28 -19.86
N GLU A 13 -28.40 -39.43 -20.02
CA GLU A 13 -29.09 -40.72 -20.30
C GLU A 13 -29.88 -41.20 -19.10
N ALA A 14 -29.35 -41.10 -17.89
CA ALA A 14 -30.06 -41.42 -16.67
C ALA A 14 -31.28 -40.53 -16.40
N LEU A 15 -31.26 -39.27 -16.90
CA LEU A 15 -32.41 -38.36 -16.83
C LEU A 15 -33.51 -38.73 -17.89
N SER A 16 -33.10 -39.24 -19.07
CA SER A 16 -34.05 -39.61 -20.13
C SER A 16 -34.78 -40.92 -19.82
N GLU A 17 -34.10 -41.88 -19.16
CA GLU A 17 -34.75 -43.11 -18.68
C GLU A 17 -35.73 -42.87 -17.50
N ALA A 18 -35.49 -41.85 -16.69
CA ALA A 18 -36.37 -41.51 -15.57
C ALA A 18 -37.68 -40.81 -15.96
N VAL A 19 -37.76 -40.31 -17.22
CA VAL A 19 -38.93 -39.55 -17.72
C VAL A 19 -39.93 -40.46 -18.47
N SER A 20 -39.56 -41.71 -18.80
CA SER A 20 -40.43 -42.63 -19.56
C SER A 20 -41.39 -43.47 -18.70
N ASP A 21 -41.29 -43.43 -17.37
CA ASP A 21 -42.17 -44.18 -16.46
C ASP A 21 -43.08 -43.24 -15.65
N THR A 22 -44.00 -42.59 -16.32
CA THR A 22 -45.05 -41.78 -15.68
C THR A 22 -46.43 -42.49 -15.73
N SER A 23 -46.71 -43.20 -14.68
CA SER A 23 -48.12 -43.40 -14.25
C SER A 23 -48.18 -43.59 -12.71
N GLY A 24 -48.70 -42.59 -12.02
CA GLY A 24 -49.31 -42.70 -10.69
C GLY A 24 -48.40 -42.63 -9.46
N GLY A 25 -48.48 -41.57 -8.72
CA GLY A 25 -48.39 -41.55 -7.25
C GLY A 25 -47.04 -41.72 -6.54
N GLY A 26 -45.95 -42.08 -7.22
CA GLY A 26 -44.69 -42.44 -6.56
C GLY A 26 -43.56 -41.40 -6.66
N LEU A 27 -43.72 -40.31 -7.39
CA LEU A 27 -42.63 -39.41 -7.72
C LEU A 27 -42.20 -38.47 -6.58
N VAL A 28 -43.16 -38.00 -5.78
CA VAL A 28 -42.88 -37.04 -4.68
C VAL A 28 -42.04 -37.67 -3.55
N ILE A 29 -42.27 -38.97 -3.26
CA ILE A 29 -41.54 -39.68 -2.19
C ILE A 29 -40.10 -40.01 -2.60
N LYS A 30 -39.85 -40.31 -3.90
CA LYS A 30 -38.47 -40.57 -4.39
C LYS A 30 -37.64 -39.30 -4.46
N GLU A 31 -38.21 -38.17 -4.84
CA GLU A 31 -37.49 -36.89 -4.91
C GLU A 31 -37.09 -36.36 -3.53
N SER A 32 -37.95 -36.50 -2.52
CA SER A 32 -37.64 -36.15 -1.13
C SER A 32 -36.53 -37.05 -0.55
N SER A 33 -36.51 -38.34 -0.90
CA SER A 33 -35.46 -39.26 -0.46
C SER A 33 -34.10 -38.99 -1.13
N PHE A 34 -34.14 -38.58 -2.40
CA PHE A 34 -32.91 -38.20 -3.16
C PHE A 34 -32.35 -36.88 -2.65
N LYS A 35 -33.20 -35.88 -2.39
CA LYS A 35 -32.79 -34.61 -1.76
C LYS A 35 -32.24 -34.84 -0.34
N LYS A 36 -32.87 -35.70 0.47
CA LYS A 36 -32.37 -36.12 1.79
C LYS A 36 -31.01 -36.85 1.70
N LYS A 37 -30.84 -37.78 0.74
CA LYS A 37 -29.55 -38.46 0.50
C LYS A 37 -28.46 -37.49 0.02
N LYS A 38 -28.81 -36.54 -0.85
CA LYS A 38 -27.88 -35.51 -1.35
C LYS A 38 -27.48 -34.53 -0.23
N ALA A 39 -28.45 -34.12 0.61
CA ALA A 39 -28.21 -33.30 1.80
C ALA A 39 -27.36 -34.02 2.84
N LYS A 40 -27.63 -35.33 3.08
CA LYS A 40 -26.82 -36.13 4.00
C LYS A 40 -25.39 -36.35 3.51
N ARG A 41 -25.19 -36.61 2.19
CA ARG A 41 -23.85 -36.67 1.57
C ARG A 41 -23.13 -35.31 1.61
N PHE A 42 -23.86 -34.21 1.44
CA PHE A 42 -23.30 -32.86 1.55
C PHE A 42 -22.92 -32.51 3.00
N ALA A 43 -23.74 -32.92 3.96
CA ALA A 43 -23.47 -32.77 5.39
C ALA A 43 -22.31 -33.67 5.85
N GLU A 44 -22.19 -34.90 5.34
CA GLU A 44 -21.03 -35.78 5.59
C GLU A 44 -19.75 -35.28 4.91
N LYS A 45 -19.86 -34.72 3.70
CA LYS A 45 -18.74 -34.08 3.01
C LYS A 45 -18.27 -32.82 3.75
N ASN A 46 -19.21 -32.03 4.29
CA ASN A 46 -18.91 -30.88 5.14
C ASN A 46 -18.39 -31.27 6.52
N LYS A 47 -18.89 -32.39 7.11
CA LYS A 47 -18.35 -32.93 8.36
C LYS A 47 -16.94 -33.50 8.18
N LYS A 48 -16.62 -34.12 7.04
CA LYS A 48 -15.27 -34.54 6.67
C LYS A 48 -14.38 -33.32 6.37
N SER A 49 -14.89 -32.24 5.73
CA SER A 49 -14.12 -31.01 5.50
C SER A 49 -13.85 -30.21 6.77
N LYS A 50 -14.73 -30.28 7.79
CA LYS A 50 -14.47 -29.66 9.09
C LYS A 50 -13.42 -30.40 9.94
N LYS A 51 -13.10 -31.66 9.62
CA LYS A 51 -12.09 -32.46 10.32
C LYS A 51 -10.69 -32.25 9.78
N TYR A 52 -10.56 -31.61 8.60
CA TYR A 52 -9.28 -31.26 7.99
C TYR A 52 -9.11 -29.75 8.11
N GLY A 53 -8.35 -29.32 9.11
CA GLY A 53 -7.91 -27.95 9.26
C GLY A 53 -7.09 -27.50 8.05
N PHE A 54 -6.70 -26.24 8.06
CA PHE A 54 -5.96 -25.49 7.03
C PHE A 54 -4.86 -26.27 6.27
N PHE A 55 -4.44 -27.44 6.75
CA PHE A 55 -3.29 -28.21 6.31
C PHE A 55 -3.58 -29.69 5.96
N SER A 56 -4.71 -30.08 5.42
CA SER A 56 -4.91 -31.49 5.05
C SER A 56 -4.23 -31.84 3.72
N LEU A 57 -3.10 -32.48 3.80
CA LEU A 57 -2.54 -33.31 2.72
C LEU A 57 -3.00 -34.76 2.91
N LYS A 58 -3.39 -35.43 1.83
CA LYS A 58 -3.97 -36.78 1.88
C LYS A 58 -2.96 -37.83 2.41
N TYR A 59 -1.67 -37.55 2.30
CA TYR A 59 -0.55 -38.33 2.86
C TYR A 59 0.64 -37.41 3.14
N PRO A 60 0.77 -36.81 4.32
CA PRO A 60 1.97 -36.04 4.66
C PRO A 60 3.13 -37.01 4.97
N GLY A 61 4.29 -36.80 4.32
CA GLY A 61 5.51 -37.49 4.73
C GLY A 61 5.92 -37.11 6.18
N VAL A 62 6.84 -37.88 6.78
CA VAL A 62 7.25 -37.71 8.20
C VAL A 62 7.68 -36.28 8.52
N ILE A 63 8.47 -35.65 7.64
CA ILE A 63 8.92 -34.26 7.80
C ILE A 63 7.74 -33.28 7.79
N MET A 64 6.79 -33.52 6.91
CA MET A 64 5.60 -32.68 6.77
C MET A 64 4.67 -32.84 7.97
N SER A 65 4.50 -34.08 8.49
CA SER A 65 3.76 -34.35 9.73
C SER A 65 4.42 -33.66 10.94
N PHE A 66 5.74 -33.64 11.02
CA PHE A 66 6.50 -32.95 12.07
C PHE A 66 6.32 -31.43 11.98
N LEU A 67 6.42 -30.85 10.78
CA LEU A 67 6.19 -29.41 10.57
C LEU A 67 4.74 -29.00 10.85
N PHE A 68 3.77 -29.87 10.54
CA PHE A 68 2.36 -29.69 10.92
C PHE A 68 2.20 -29.69 12.44
N MET A 69 2.78 -30.67 13.10
CA MET A 69 2.72 -30.77 14.57
C MET A 69 3.41 -29.57 15.23
N LEU A 70 4.54 -29.09 14.66
CA LEU A 70 5.23 -27.91 15.14
C LEU A 70 4.40 -26.63 14.93
N ALA A 71 3.83 -26.44 13.73
CA ALA A 71 2.95 -25.32 13.42
C ALA A 71 1.66 -25.34 14.26
N GLU A 72 1.10 -26.52 14.50
CA GLU A 72 -0.06 -26.70 15.36
C GLU A 72 0.27 -26.44 16.84
N LYS A 73 1.42 -26.90 17.33
CA LYS A 73 1.92 -26.57 18.68
C LYS A 73 2.21 -25.09 18.85
N ILE A 74 2.83 -24.44 17.87
CA ILE A 74 3.07 -22.99 17.89
C ILE A 74 1.74 -22.24 17.86
N SER A 75 0.83 -22.61 16.95
CA SER A 75 -0.52 -22.03 16.87
C SER A 75 -1.33 -22.26 18.14
N HIS A 76 -1.23 -23.45 18.72
CA HIS A 76 -1.87 -23.78 20.00
C HIS A 76 -1.23 -23.00 21.15
N GLY A 77 0.09 -22.92 21.22
CA GLY A 77 0.83 -22.15 22.23
C GLY A 77 0.54 -20.65 22.16
N LEU A 78 0.44 -20.10 20.94
CA LEU A 78 0.04 -18.71 20.72
C LEU A 78 -1.41 -18.44 21.15
N LYS A 79 -2.32 -19.44 21.01
CA LYS A 79 -3.72 -19.31 21.42
C LYS A 79 -3.97 -19.60 22.90
N THR A 80 -3.22 -20.51 23.48
CA THR A 80 -3.41 -20.99 24.87
C THR A 80 -2.41 -20.41 25.86
N GLY A 81 -1.30 -19.83 25.39
CA GLY A 81 -0.34 -19.11 26.21
C GLY A 81 -0.96 -17.87 26.88
N PHE A 82 -0.30 -17.34 27.90
CA PHE A 82 -0.76 -16.19 28.68
C PHE A 82 -1.18 -15.01 27.77
N PHE A 83 -0.33 -14.62 26.84
CA PHE A 83 -0.63 -13.55 25.87
C PHE A 83 -1.74 -13.97 24.88
N GLY A 84 -1.73 -15.22 24.40
CA GLY A 84 -2.75 -15.72 23.50
C GLY A 84 -4.13 -15.78 24.14
N LYS A 85 -4.24 -16.10 25.44
CA LYS A 85 -5.51 -16.08 26.17
C LYS A 85 -6.03 -14.65 26.33
N ILE A 86 -5.16 -13.70 26.73
CA ILE A 86 -5.54 -12.30 26.85
C ILE A 86 -5.98 -11.74 25.50
N PHE A 87 -5.17 -11.90 24.46
CA PHE A 87 -5.45 -11.32 23.15
C PHE A 87 -6.54 -12.05 22.37
N SER A 88 -6.69 -13.38 22.52
CA SER A 88 -7.78 -14.12 21.88
C SER A 88 -9.13 -13.89 22.55
N SER A 89 -9.15 -13.64 23.85
CA SER A 89 -10.35 -13.22 24.56
C SER A 89 -10.79 -11.83 24.08
N LEU A 90 -9.87 -10.87 24.01
CA LEU A 90 -10.10 -9.56 23.42
C LEU A 90 -10.63 -9.65 21.98
N TYR A 91 -10.03 -10.48 21.14
CA TYR A 91 -10.40 -10.60 19.73
C TYR A 91 -11.77 -11.26 19.46
N LYS A 92 -12.12 -12.32 20.18
CA LYS A 92 -13.38 -13.05 19.94
C LYS A 92 -14.62 -12.38 20.53
N THR A 93 -14.47 -11.71 21.67
CA THR A 93 -15.61 -11.11 22.37
C THR A 93 -15.89 -9.70 21.91
N GLU A 94 -14.96 -9.05 21.22
CA GLU A 94 -14.94 -7.60 21.07
C GLU A 94 -15.14 -7.08 19.65
N ASP A 95 -15.01 -7.90 18.60
CA ASP A 95 -15.36 -7.39 17.27
C ASP A 95 -16.88 -7.08 17.22
N GLU A 96 -17.73 -7.91 17.80
CA GLU A 96 -19.17 -7.60 17.93
C GLU A 96 -19.44 -6.55 18.99
N LYS A 97 -18.83 -6.62 20.18
CA LYS A 97 -19.00 -5.65 21.25
C LYS A 97 -18.33 -4.30 20.93
N PHE A 98 -17.19 -4.32 20.25
CA PHE A 98 -16.50 -3.10 19.82
C PHE A 98 -17.25 -2.42 18.67
N GLN A 99 -17.84 -3.18 17.74
CA GLN A 99 -18.71 -2.64 16.70
C GLN A 99 -20.00 -2.04 17.28
N ASN A 100 -20.52 -2.57 18.37
CA ASN A 100 -21.67 -2.04 19.10
C ASN A 100 -21.31 -1.10 20.24
N GLY A 101 -20.02 -0.90 20.52
CA GLY A 101 -19.51 -0.09 21.62
C GLY A 101 -19.67 1.42 21.41
N PHE A 102 -19.57 2.18 22.52
CA PHE A 102 -19.69 3.64 22.54
C PHE A 102 -18.75 4.33 21.55
N LEU A 103 -17.48 3.88 21.43
CA LEU A 103 -16.50 4.47 20.52
C LEU A 103 -16.89 4.28 19.06
N ASN A 104 -17.32 3.08 18.67
CA ASN A 104 -17.78 2.85 17.32
C ASN A 104 -19.10 3.61 17.05
N ASN A 105 -20.00 3.68 18.00
CA ASN A 105 -21.22 4.49 17.90
C ASN A 105 -20.94 6.00 17.91
N ALA A 106 -19.88 6.45 18.55
CA ALA A 106 -19.46 7.85 18.53
C ALA A 106 -18.80 8.22 17.20
N PHE A 107 -17.99 7.34 16.63
CA PHE A 107 -17.26 7.57 15.37
C PHE A 107 -17.94 6.94 14.16
N SER A 108 -18.64 5.80 14.30
CA SER A 108 -19.54 5.32 13.28
C SER A 108 -20.76 6.26 13.28
N PHE A 109 -20.70 7.22 12.44
CA PHE A 109 -21.93 7.83 11.91
C PHE A 109 -22.55 6.77 10.98
N ALA A 110 -22.78 5.59 11.54
CA ALA A 110 -23.06 4.38 10.83
C ALA A 110 -24.29 4.53 9.94
N GLY A 111 -24.16 3.99 8.77
CA GLY A 111 -25.24 3.48 8.00
C GLY A 111 -25.99 2.32 8.67
N GLY A 112 -26.68 2.59 9.70
CA GLY A 112 -27.94 1.99 10.05
C GLY A 112 -28.94 3.10 9.84
N GLU A 113 -30.15 2.81 9.48
CA GLU A 113 -31.28 3.73 9.44
C GLU A 113 -31.42 4.47 10.78
N ALA A 114 -30.39 5.26 11.11
CA ALA A 114 -30.43 6.18 12.23
C ALA A 114 -31.56 7.12 11.89
N SER A 115 -32.66 6.94 12.61
CA SER A 115 -33.88 7.74 12.53
C SER A 115 -33.56 9.11 11.99
N ALA A 116 -34.19 9.53 10.89
CA ALA A 116 -34.03 10.84 10.25
C ALA A 116 -34.21 12.02 11.25
N LYS A 117 -34.64 11.74 12.47
CA LYS A 117 -34.84 12.65 13.60
C LYS A 117 -33.60 12.88 14.47
N SER A 118 -32.48 12.15 14.27
CA SER A 118 -31.27 12.32 15.08
C SER A 118 -30.65 13.72 14.84
N LYS A 119 -30.18 14.38 15.93
CA LYS A 119 -29.48 15.68 15.85
C LYS A 119 -28.27 15.61 14.91
N LYS A 120 -27.60 14.44 14.84
CA LYS A 120 -26.44 14.15 13.97
C LYS A 120 -26.84 14.11 12.50
N ALA A 121 -27.97 13.49 12.14
CA ALA A 121 -28.46 13.46 10.76
C ALA A 121 -28.83 14.88 10.29
N LYS A 122 -29.46 15.67 11.13
CA LYS A 122 -29.78 17.08 10.84
C LYS A 122 -28.53 17.95 10.65
N PHE A 123 -27.47 17.72 11.45
CA PHE A 123 -26.20 18.44 11.27
C PHE A 123 -25.58 18.11 9.90
N ARG A 124 -25.55 16.82 9.53
CA ARG A 124 -24.98 16.37 8.24
C ARG A 124 -25.73 16.94 7.04
N THR A 125 -27.06 16.92 7.07
CA THR A 125 -27.87 17.49 5.98
C THR A 125 -27.67 19.02 5.88
N ARG A 126 -27.56 19.71 6.99
CA ARG A 126 -27.26 21.16 7.02
C ARG A 126 -25.85 21.44 6.49
N PHE A 127 -24.85 20.66 6.93
CA PHE A 127 -23.48 20.80 6.47
C PHE A 127 -23.33 20.46 4.97
N ALA A 128 -23.99 19.40 4.50
CA ALA A 128 -24.00 19.05 3.08
C ALA A 128 -24.65 20.16 2.24
N GLY A 129 -25.79 20.71 2.67
CA GLY A 129 -26.45 21.83 2.00
C GLY A 129 -25.61 23.11 2.00
N PHE A 130 -24.94 23.42 3.11
CA PHE A 130 -24.01 24.56 3.19
C PHE A 130 -22.83 24.38 2.22
N TYR A 131 -22.22 23.19 2.20
CA TYR A 131 -21.10 22.88 1.29
C TYR A 131 -21.53 22.94 -0.18
N GLU A 132 -22.63 22.32 -0.55
CA GLU A 132 -23.13 22.28 -1.95
C GLU A 132 -23.56 23.66 -2.45
N ASN A 133 -24.05 24.51 -1.56
CA ASN A 133 -24.42 25.89 -1.86
C ASN A 133 -23.25 26.87 -1.75
N SER A 134 -22.10 26.46 -1.22
CA SER A 134 -20.93 27.32 -1.07
C SER A 134 -20.44 27.82 -2.43
N PHE A 135 -19.97 29.06 -2.48
CA PHE A 135 -19.38 29.66 -3.67
C PHE A 135 -18.22 28.81 -4.23
N PHE A 136 -17.35 28.30 -3.36
CA PHE A 136 -16.21 27.49 -3.76
C PHE A 136 -16.63 26.17 -4.40
N CYS A 137 -17.63 25.47 -3.85
CA CYS A 137 -18.10 24.22 -4.44
C CYS A 137 -18.75 24.47 -5.81
N LYS A 138 -19.55 25.51 -5.95
CA LYS A 138 -20.14 25.91 -7.22
C LYS A 138 -19.08 26.31 -8.25
N LEU A 139 -18.06 27.05 -7.82
CA LEU A 139 -16.93 27.45 -8.66
C LEU A 139 -16.14 26.22 -9.16
N ILE A 140 -15.74 25.32 -8.25
CA ILE A 140 -14.99 24.11 -8.61
C ILE A 140 -15.81 23.20 -9.53
N SER A 141 -17.08 22.97 -9.22
CA SER A 141 -17.95 22.14 -10.07
C SER A 141 -18.22 22.77 -11.44
N SER A 142 -18.33 24.07 -11.52
CA SER A 142 -18.45 24.80 -12.78
C SER A 142 -17.15 24.76 -13.58
N ALA A 143 -16.01 25.00 -12.92
CA ALA A 143 -14.69 24.95 -13.54
C ALA A 143 -14.36 23.55 -14.06
N SER A 144 -14.66 22.49 -13.30
CA SER A 144 -14.42 21.11 -13.76
C SER A 144 -15.29 20.72 -14.97
N ARG A 145 -16.56 21.09 -14.97
CA ARG A 145 -17.44 20.93 -16.13
C ARG A 145 -16.94 21.70 -17.34
N TRP A 146 -16.60 22.99 -17.14
CA TRP A 146 -16.03 23.81 -18.19
C TRP A 146 -14.75 23.20 -18.77
N LEU A 147 -13.86 22.70 -17.92
CA LEU A 147 -12.60 22.08 -18.34
C LEU A 147 -12.84 20.86 -19.23
N VAL A 148 -13.72 19.94 -18.83
CA VAL A 148 -14.01 18.70 -19.56
C VAL A 148 -14.70 19.00 -20.91
N HIS A 149 -15.63 19.96 -20.92
CA HIS A 149 -16.42 20.30 -22.13
C HIS A 149 -15.80 21.41 -23.00
N SER A 150 -14.63 21.97 -22.58
CA SER A 150 -13.91 22.95 -23.37
C SER A 150 -13.32 22.33 -24.64
N TYR A 151 -13.19 23.12 -25.70
CA TYR A 151 -12.51 22.68 -26.92
C TYR A 151 -11.01 22.54 -26.69
N VAL A 152 -10.41 21.49 -27.21
CA VAL A 152 -8.94 21.24 -27.13
C VAL A 152 -8.16 22.41 -27.73
N ARG A 153 -8.71 23.06 -28.77
CA ARG A 153 -8.12 24.25 -29.38
C ARG A 153 -7.94 25.43 -28.41
N LEU A 154 -8.79 25.57 -27.38
CA LEU A 154 -8.61 26.61 -26.36
C LEU A 154 -7.31 26.40 -25.57
N TRP A 155 -7.03 25.16 -25.21
CA TRP A 155 -5.79 24.78 -24.52
C TRP A 155 -4.56 24.94 -25.42
N GLY A 156 -4.72 24.57 -26.71
CA GLY A 156 -3.70 24.86 -27.72
C GLY A 156 -3.39 26.35 -27.82
N MET A 157 -4.43 27.21 -27.82
CA MET A 157 -4.26 28.67 -27.86
C MET A 157 -3.56 29.22 -26.62
N LEU A 158 -3.90 28.68 -25.43
CA LEU A 158 -3.22 29.06 -24.18
C LEU A 158 -1.73 28.74 -24.23
N LEU A 159 -1.38 27.49 -24.60
CA LEU A 159 0.01 27.06 -24.68
C LEU A 159 0.79 27.83 -25.76
N PHE A 160 0.16 28.06 -26.91
CA PHE A 160 0.77 28.79 -28.01
C PHE A 160 1.08 30.24 -27.59
N SER A 161 0.07 30.96 -27.06
CA SER A 161 0.25 32.36 -26.67
C SER A 161 1.24 32.52 -25.53
N PHE A 162 1.24 31.57 -24.55
CA PHE A 162 2.22 31.54 -23.48
C PHE A 162 3.64 31.29 -24.05
N GLY A 163 3.82 30.26 -24.87
CA GLY A 163 5.11 29.93 -25.47
C GLY A 163 5.65 31.05 -26.40
N ALA A 164 4.78 31.58 -27.28
CA ALA A 164 5.16 32.65 -28.17
C ALA A 164 5.61 33.93 -27.43
N MET A 165 4.92 34.28 -26.34
CA MET A 165 5.28 35.41 -25.51
C MET A 165 6.56 35.18 -24.72
N LEU A 166 6.87 33.94 -24.32
CA LEU A 166 8.17 33.56 -23.73
C LEU A 166 9.31 33.85 -24.73
N GLU A 167 9.14 33.46 -26.01
CA GLU A 167 10.13 33.73 -27.05
C GLU A 167 10.30 35.25 -27.28
N VAL A 168 9.20 36.02 -27.24
CA VAL A 168 9.28 37.48 -27.28
C VAL A 168 10.10 38.04 -26.10
N VAL A 169 9.90 37.53 -24.89
CA VAL A 169 10.67 37.93 -23.71
C VAL A 169 12.14 37.56 -23.87
N VAL A 170 12.47 36.39 -24.42
CA VAL A 170 13.86 35.98 -24.72
C VAL A 170 14.47 36.92 -25.75
N CYS A 171 13.77 37.24 -26.85
CA CYS A 171 14.22 38.17 -27.85
C CYS A 171 14.42 39.57 -27.28
N MET A 172 13.49 40.10 -26.49
CA MET A 172 13.64 41.40 -25.82
C MET A 172 14.88 41.45 -24.94
N ARG A 173 15.14 40.44 -24.13
CA ARG A 173 16.37 40.39 -23.32
C ARG A 173 17.60 40.38 -24.17
N TYR A 174 17.66 39.54 -25.19
CA TYR A 174 18.84 39.41 -26.04
C TYR A 174 19.14 40.66 -26.85
N PHE A 175 18.13 41.27 -27.49
CA PHE A 175 18.36 42.38 -28.41
C PHE A 175 18.32 43.76 -27.73
N VAL A 176 17.53 43.94 -26.67
CA VAL A 176 17.21 45.26 -26.12
C VAL A 176 17.78 45.51 -24.75
N ILE A 177 17.81 44.48 -23.83
CA ILE A 177 18.07 44.75 -22.42
C ILE A 177 19.52 44.39 -22.02
N ASP A 178 19.85 43.12 -21.91
CA ASP A 178 21.08 42.66 -21.26
C ASP A 178 21.90 41.66 -22.07
N LYS A 179 21.50 41.40 -23.32
CA LYS A 179 22.10 40.41 -24.23
C LYS A 179 22.22 38.98 -23.65
N THR A 180 21.40 38.67 -22.67
CA THR A 180 21.36 37.33 -22.06
C THR A 180 20.29 36.46 -22.68
N VAL A 181 20.59 35.18 -22.89
CA VAL A 181 19.62 34.14 -23.26
C VAL A 181 19.38 33.26 -22.07
N LEU A 182 18.19 33.30 -21.51
CA LEU A 182 17.76 32.36 -20.47
C LEU A 182 17.33 31.04 -21.14
N ALA A 183 18.20 30.03 -21.11
CA ALA A 183 17.97 28.73 -21.72
C ALA A 183 16.64 28.10 -21.24
N GLU A 184 16.28 28.26 -19.96
CA GLU A 184 15.01 27.81 -19.40
C GLU A 184 13.81 28.42 -20.14
N HIS A 185 13.79 29.72 -20.38
CA HIS A 185 12.68 30.41 -21.06
C HIS A 185 12.56 29.96 -22.51
N PHE A 186 13.70 29.96 -23.23
CA PHE A 186 13.75 29.50 -24.62
C PHE A 186 13.25 28.07 -24.81
N TRP A 187 13.82 27.10 -24.07
CA TRP A 187 13.42 25.73 -24.24
C TRP A 187 11.95 25.49 -23.80
N THR A 188 11.50 26.16 -22.73
CA THR A 188 10.10 26.08 -22.29
C THR A 188 9.17 26.67 -23.34
N GLY A 189 9.49 27.84 -23.90
CA GLY A 189 8.69 28.47 -24.95
C GLY A 189 8.57 27.59 -26.19
N LEU A 190 9.70 27.07 -26.66
CA LEU A 190 9.75 26.19 -27.82
C LEU A 190 8.90 24.91 -27.61
N VAL A 191 9.06 24.25 -26.48
CA VAL A 191 8.27 23.04 -26.13
C VAL A 191 6.79 23.35 -26.07
N LEU A 192 6.38 24.47 -25.45
CA LEU A 192 4.97 24.85 -25.37
C LEU A 192 4.38 25.14 -26.77
N ILE A 193 5.13 25.81 -27.64
CA ILE A 193 4.70 26.05 -29.03
C ILE A 193 4.54 24.73 -29.77
N ILE A 194 5.52 23.83 -29.70
CA ILE A 194 5.44 22.52 -30.39
C ILE A 194 4.24 21.72 -29.89
N LEU A 195 4.03 21.65 -28.57
CA LEU A 195 2.90 20.93 -27.98
C LEU A 195 1.54 21.57 -28.33
N SER A 196 1.50 22.88 -28.60
CA SER A 196 0.27 23.57 -28.95
C SER A 196 -0.24 23.23 -30.37
N LEU A 197 0.65 22.93 -31.31
CA LEU A 197 0.29 22.74 -32.73
C LEU A 197 -0.76 21.64 -32.95
N PRO A 198 -0.61 20.40 -32.44
CA PRO A 198 -1.65 19.38 -32.59
C PRO A 198 -2.93 19.76 -31.87
N LEU A 199 -2.87 20.50 -30.76
CA LEU A 199 -4.05 20.92 -30.01
C LEU A 199 -4.83 22.02 -30.75
N LEU A 200 -4.15 22.92 -31.42
CA LEU A 200 -4.77 23.99 -32.24
C LEU A 200 -5.52 23.44 -33.43
N SER A 201 -5.09 22.33 -34.01
CA SER A 201 -5.76 21.68 -35.16
C SER A 201 -6.98 20.86 -34.77
N SER A 202 -7.13 20.51 -33.49
CA SER A 202 -8.24 19.69 -33.00
C SER A 202 -9.56 20.48 -32.93
N LYS A 203 -10.63 19.87 -33.42
CA LYS A 203 -12.00 20.39 -33.33
C LYS A 203 -12.82 19.74 -32.20
N HIS A 204 -12.27 18.73 -31.54
CA HIS A 204 -12.94 17.95 -30.50
C HIS A 204 -12.90 18.66 -29.13
N ARG A 205 -13.80 18.27 -28.27
CA ARG A 205 -13.79 18.68 -26.86
C ARG A 205 -12.73 17.87 -26.08
N LEU A 206 -12.24 18.42 -24.97
CA LEU A 206 -11.20 17.77 -24.17
C LEU A 206 -11.67 16.40 -23.64
N GLY A 207 -12.91 16.31 -23.16
CA GLY A 207 -13.51 15.04 -22.70
C GLY A 207 -13.57 13.98 -23.81
N GLU A 208 -14.03 14.33 -24.99
CA GLU A 208 -14.09 13.45 -26.18
C GLU A 208 -12.69 12.98 -26.59
N THR A 209 -11.72 13.89 -26.61
CA THR A 209 -10.34 13.57 -26.98
C THR A 209 -9.70 12.63 -25.96
N LEU A 210 -9.98 12.82 -24.66
CA LEU A 210 -9.49 11.94 -23.61
C LEU A 210 -10.11 10.54 -23.69
N LEU A 211 -11.38 10.43 -24.07
CA LEU A 211 -12.06 9.15 -24.25
C LEU A 211 -11.69 8.44 -25.56
N SER A 212 -11.36 9.19 -26.62
CA SER A 212 -10.97 8.60 -27.92
C SER A 212 -9.61 7.91 -27.89
N GLY A 213 -8.70 8.35 -27.03
CA GLY A 213 -7.40 7.71 -26.84
C GLY A 213 -7.52 6.42 -26.04
N ALA A 214 -7.07 5.28 -26.59
CA ALA A 214 -7.15 3.98 -25.91
C ALA A 214 -6.45 4.00 -24.55
N SER A 215 -5.28 4.62 -24.42
CA SER A 215 -4.51 4.71 -23.16
C SER A 215 -5.17 5.67 -22.17
N THR A 216 -5.67 6.81 -22.61
CA THR A 216 -6.33 7.80 -21.76
C THR A 216 -7.71 7.31 -21.31
N ARG A 217 -8.48 6.65 -22.19
CA ARG A 217 -9.73 6.00 -21.83
C ARG A 217 -9.49 4.91 -20.77
N TYR A 218 -8.53 4.01 -21.02
CA TYR A 218 -8.15 3.00 -20.05
C TYR A 218 -7.79 3.61 -18.70
N LEU A 219 -6.98 4.69 -18.70
CA LEU A 219 -6.59 5.37 -17.47
C LEU A 219 -7.79 5.99 -16.74
N LEU A 220 -8.68 6.70 -17.46
CA LEU A 220 -9.78 7.44 -16.85
C LEU A 220 -10.95 6.52 -16.44
N ILE A 221 -11.38 5.63 -17.35
CA ILE A 221 -12.58 4.82 -17.13
C ILE A 221 -12.22 3.51 -16.43
N ASP A 222 -11.28 2.72 -16.98
CA ASP A 222 -10.98 1.39 -16.45
C ASP A 222 -10.11 1.43 -15.20
N PHE A 223 -9.13 2.35 -15.15
CA PHE A 223 -8.19 2.43 -14.03
C PHE A 223 -8.69 3.36 -12.92
N LEU A 224 -9.10 4.59 -13.22
CA LEU A 224 -9.56 5.59 -12.26
C LEU A 224 -11.05 5.50 -11.94
N GLU A 225 -11.81 4.71 -12.71
CA GLU A 225 -13.26 4.47 -12.53
C GLU A 225 -14.09 5.76 -12.53
N PHE A 226 -13.75 6.69 -13.43
CA PHE A 226 -14.63 7.84 -13.68
C PHE A 226 -15.86 7.40 -14.46
N ASP A 227 -17.00 8.03 -14.19
CA ASP A 227 -18.23 7.82 -14.96
C ASP A 227 -18.04 8.38 -16.36
N GLU A 228 -18.22 7.55 -17.39
CA GLU A 228 -18.06 7.93 -18.80
C GLU A 228 -19.03 9.07 -19.20
N GLU A 229 -20.26 9.05 -18.68
CA GLU A 229 -21.30 10.06 -18.90
C GLU A 229 -20.83 11.50 -18.55
N LYS A 230 -19.89 11.68 -17.64
CA LYS A 230 -19.36 13.00 -17.26
C LYS A 230 -18.45 13.62 -18.34
N PHE A 231 -17.98 12.81 -19.27
CA PHE A 231 -17.12 13.21 -20.38
C PHE A 231 -17.89 13.34 -21.69
N GLU A 232 -19.10 12.77 -21.76
CA GLU A 232 -19.97 12.90 -22.93
C GLU A 232 -20.45 14.34 -23.09
N SER A 233 -20.65 14.75 -24.35
CA SER A 233 -20.98 16.13 -24.65
C SER A 233 -22.36 16.52 -24.13
N ASP A 234 -22.40 17.33 -23.12
CA ASP A 234 -23.58 18.13 -22.84
C ASP A 234 -23.71 19.22 -23.95
N ASN A 235 -24.91 19.39 -24.49
CA ASN A 235 -25.21 20.40 -25.53
C ASN A 235 -25.06 21.86 -25.03
N SER A 236 -24.45 22.06 -23.88
CA SER A 236 -24.12 23.38 -23.31
C SER A 236 -23.11 24.11 -24.20
N ARG A 237 -23.49 25.32 -24.66
CA ARG A 237 -22.67 26.21 -25.49
C ARG A 237 -21.49 26.78 -24.70
N PHE A 238 -20.46 25.97 -24.43
CA PHE A 238 -19.16 26.48 -23.95
C PHE A 238 -18.28 26.80 -25.15
N GLY A 239 -18.57 27.89 -25.84
CA GLY A 239 -17.83 28.28 -27.02
C GLY A 239 -17.29 29.68 -26.93
N GLY A 240 -16.10 29.90 -27.44
CA GLY A 240 -15.72 31.18 -27.98
C GLY A 240 -14.84 32.12 -27.16
N TYR A 241 -14.30 31.74 -26.00
CA TYR A 241 -13.42 32.62 -25.22
C TYR A 241 -11.93 32.62 -25.68
N TYR A 242 -11.69 32.46 -27.01
CA TYR A 242 -10.34 32.36 -27.57
C TYR A 242 -9.48 33.60 -27.29
N SER A 243 -10.08 34.81 -27.42
CA SER A 243 -9.39 36.06 -27.14
C SER A 243 -8.96 36.20 -25.69
N ILE A 244 -9.83 35.81 -24.76
CA ILE A 244 -9.52 35.85 -23.33
C ILE A 244 -8.40 34.86 -23.00
N VAL A 245 -8.45 33.65 -23.53
CA VAL A 245 -7.43 32.62 -23.30
C VAL A 245 -6.09 33.02 -23.91
N PHE A 246 -6.11 33.67 -25.09
CA PHE A 246 -4.93 34.26 -25.73
C PHE A 246 -4.31 35.34 -24.85
N LEU A 247 -5.12 36.26 -24.32
CA LEU A 247 -4.64 37.32 -23.42
C LEU A 247 -4.05 36.75 -22.11
N ILE A 248 -4.70 35.72 -21.53
CA ILE A 248 -4.19 35.05 -20.33
C ILE A 248 -2.82 34.40 -20.61
N GLY A 249 -2.68 33.65 -21.69
CA GLY A 249 -1.41 33.03 -22.06
C GLY A 249 -0.32 34.06 -22.31
N SER A 250 -0.65 35.15 -23.02
CA SER A 250 0.30 36.26 -23.28
C SER A 250 0.70 36.96 -21.99
N ALA A 251 -0.23 37.19 -21.08
CA ALA A 251 0.04 37.77 -19.74
C ALA A 251 0.98 36.90 -18.91
N LEU A 252 0.75 35.55 -18.90
CA LEU A 252 1.63 34.60 -18.23
C LEU A 252 3.05 34.62 -18.83
N GLY A 253 3.17 34.73 -20.16
CA GLY A 253 4.44 34.84 -20.84
C GLY A 253 5.19 36.15 -20.48
N LEU A 254 4.47 37.27 -20.42
CA LEU A 254 5.05 38.55 -19.98
C LEU A 254 5.48 38.49 -18.50
N LEU A 255 4.66 37.92 -17.63
CA LEU A 255 4.98 37.76 -16.21
C LEU A 255 6.22 36.87 -16.01
N SER A 256 6.53 36.01 -16.98
CA SER A 256 7.76 35.21 -16.93
C SER A 256 9.04 36.02 -17.08
N TYR A 257 8.95 37.30 -17.43
CA TYR A 257 10.08 38.20 -17.32
C TYR A 257 10.62 38.32 -15.88
N PHE A 258 9.70 38.27 -14.89
CA PHE A 258 10.02 38.42 -13.47
C PHE A 258 10.08 37.07 -12.73
N ILE A 259 9.38 36.05 -13.22
CA ILE A 259 9.16 34.76 -12.55
C ILE A 259 9.47 33.64 -13.52
N SER A 260 10.25 32.60 -13.09
CA SER A 260 10.54 31.44 -13.93
C SER A 260 9.24 30.81 -14.49
N PRO A 261 9.18 30.51 -15.80
CA PRO A 261 8.01 29.89 -16.43
C PRO A 261 7.68 28.52 -15.84
N LEU A 262 8.68 27.80 -15.31
CA LEU A 262 8.45 26.52 -14.63
C LEU A 262 7.61 26.67 -13.37
N ILE A 263 7.60 27.83 -12.71
CA ILE A 263 6.76 28.08 -11.53
C ILE A 263 5.28 28.03 -11.93
N PHE A 264 4.90 28.61 -13.07
CA PHE A 264 3.51 28.54 -13.55
C PHE A 264 3.09 27.12 -13.88
N ILE A 265 3.98 26.34 -14.53
CA ILE A 265 3.73 24.92 -14.85
C ILE A 265 3.59 24.10 -13.55
N LYS A 266 4.53 24.28 -12.60
CA LYS A 266 4.47 23.62 -11.29
C LYS A 266 3.19 23.97 -10.54
N THR A 267 2.79 25.24 -10.54
CA THR A 267 1.55 25.69 -9.89
C THR A 267 0.32 25.06 -10.54
N PHE A 268 0.27 24.98 -11.87
CA PHE A 268 -0.83 24.32 -12.57
C PHE A 268 -0.92 22.82 -12.23
N VAL A 269 0.21 22.11 -12.24
CA VAL A 269 0.27 20.69 -11.84
C VAL A 269 -0.17 20.52 -10.39
N MET A 270 0.28 21.40 -9.48
CA MET A 270 -0.10 21.35 -8.08
C MET A 270 -1.60 21.57 -7.89
N LEU A 271 -2.21 22.51 -8.62
CA LEU A 271 -3.67 22.72 -8.58
C LEU A 271 -4.44 21.52 -9.14
N ALA A 272 -3.93 20.87 -10.19
CA ALA A 272 -4.53 19.66 -10.74
C ALA A 272 -4.49 18.51 -9.74
N VAL A 273 -3.35 18.28 -9.08
CA VAL A 273 -3.17 17.29 -8.00
C VAL A 273 -4.10 17.61 -6.82
N PHE A 274 -4.16 18.87 -6.39
CA PHE A 274 -5.08 19.31 -5.34
C PHE A 274 -6.54 19.00 -5.71
N GLY A 275 -6.97 19.37 -6.91
CA GLY A 275 -8.32 19.08 -7.39
C GLY A 275 -8.64 17.58 -7.46
N ALA A 276 -7.67 16.77 -7.90
CA ALA A 276 -7.80 15.31 -7.94
C ALA A 276 -7.96 14.72 -6.53
N ILE A 277 -7.14 15.12 -5.57
CA ILE A 277 -7.19 14.68 -4.17
C ILE A 277 -8.52 15.09 -3.52
N MET A 278 -8.93 16.33 -3.69
CA MET A 278 -10.20 16.82 -3.13
C MET A 278 -11.43 16.12 -3.72
N SER A 279 -11.36 15.75 -5.00
CA SER A 279 -12.45 15.07 -5.71
C SER A 279 -12.47 13.57 -5.43
N PHE A 280 -11.30 12.93 -5.44
CA PHE A 280 -11.12 11.48 -5.36
C PHE A 280 -9.95 11.13 -4.43
N PRO A 281 -10.15 11.17 -3.10
CA PRO A 281 -9.06 10.92 -2.15
C PRO A 281 -8.43 9.52 -2.31
N GLU A 282 -9.19 8.53 -2.80
CA GLU A 282 -8.62 7.21 -3.09
C GLU A 282 -7.51 7.28 -4.14
N ILE A 283 -7.71 8.11 -5.18
CA ILE A 283 -6.73 8.34 -6.24
C ILE A 283 -5.54 9.13 -5.69
N GLY A 284 -5.80 10.13 -4.86
CA GLY A 284 -4.75 10.90 -4.21
C GLY A 284 -3.84 10.02 -3.35
N MET A 285 -4.41 9.11 -2.55
CA MET A 285 -3.63 8.15 -1.77
C MET A 285 -2.84 7.19 -2.66
N MET A 286 -3.42 6.72 -3.78
CA MET A 286 -2.69 5.91 -4.77
C MET A 286 -1.49 6.67 -5.36
N LEU A 287 -1.67 7.96 -5.68
CA LEU A 287 -0.59 8.82 -6.17
C LEU A 287 0.49 9.03 -5.11
N ILE A 288 0.12 9.27 -3.85
CA ILE A 288 1.07 9.37 -2.74
C ILE A 288 1.92 8.10 -2.67
N LEU A 289 1.29 6.92 -2.64
CA LEU A 289 2.00 5.64 -2.59
C LEU A 289 2.94 5.42 -3.78
N CYS A 290 2.56 5.91 -4.98
CA CYS A 290 3.38 5.84 -6.17
C CYS A 290 4.59 6.79 -6.11
N ILE A 291 4.41 8.00 -5.56
CA ILE A 291 5.42 9.07 -5.57
C ILE A 291 6.43 8.90 -4.43
N ILE A 292 6.10 8.20 -3.35
CA ILE A 292 6.97 8.01 -2.18
C ILE A 292 8.46 7.81 -2.53
N PRO A 293 8.86 6.89 -3.43
CA PRO A 293 10.27 6.63 -3.67
C PRO A 293 10.99 7.75 -4.44
N PHE A 294 10.25 8.64 -5.13
CA PHE A 294 10.78 9.72 -5.94
C PHE A 294 10.89 11.05 -5.20
N THR A 295 10.55 11.10 -3.94
CA THR A 295 10.44 12.36 -3.18
C THR A 295 11.75 13.06 -2.93
N SER A 296 12.90 12.40 -3.12
CA SER A 296 14.24 13.02 -3.07
C SER A 296 14.44 14.17 -4.07
N VAL A 297 13.57 14.26 -5.10
CA VAL A 297 13.59 15.37 -6.08
C VAL A 297 13.15 16.71 -5.44
N PHE A 298 12.42 16.66 -4.32
CA PHE A 298 11.94 17.87 -3.63
C PHE A 298 12.96 18.34 -2.60
N ALA A 299 13.03 19.66 -2.40
CA ALA A 299 13.93 20.27 -1.42
C ALA A 299 13.64 19.81 0.02
N ASN A 300 12.34 19.63 0.37
CA ASN A 300 11.89 19.13 1.67
C ASN A 300 10.92 17.96 1.48
N PRO A 301 11.46 16.75 1.22
CA PRO A 301 10.64 15.60 0.80
C PRO A 301 9.60 15.17 1.82
N SER A 302 9.95 15.15 3.10
CA SER A 302 9.05 14.76 4.20
C SER A 302 7.89 15.72 4.37
N LEU A 303 8.13 17.03 4.23
CA LEU A 303 7.09 18.05 4.31
C LEU A 303 6.10 17.96 3.14
N VAL A 304 6.59 17.67 1.93
CA VAL A 304 5.71 17.48 0.76
C VAL A 304 4.75 16.31 0.98
N ILE A 305 5.24 15.16 1.42
CA ILE A 305 4.38 14.00 1.71
C ILE A 305 3.42 14.32 2.86
N MET A 306 3.90 14.99 3.91
CA MET A 306 3.05 15.39 5.03
C MET A 306 1.91 16.31 4.56
N ALA A 307 2.20 17.29 3.72
CA ALA A 307 1.19 18.19 3.16
C ALA A 307 0.16 17.43 2.31
N LEU A 308 0.60 16.47 1.51
CA LEU A 308 -0.31 15.62 0.73
C LEU A 308 -1.19 14.75 1.61
N ILE A 309 -0.65 14.12 2.67
CA ILE A 309 -1.43 13.33 3.62
C ILE A 309 -2.42 14.21 4.38
N LEU A 310 -2.02 15.41 4.79
CA LEU A 310 -2.92 16.37 5.44
C LEU A 310 -4.07 16.79 4.52
N LEU A 311 -3.76 17.03 3.24
CA LEU A 311 -4.78 17.35 2.23
C LEU A 311 -5.76 16.17 2.04
N GLU A 312 -5.26 14.94 2.03
CA GLU A 312 -6.09 13.74 2.02
C GLU A 312 -6.99 13.62 3.25
N LEU A 313 -6.44 13.90 4.42
CA LEU A 313 -7.20 13.91 5.67
C LEU A 313 -8.33 14.95 5.63
N ILE A 314 -8.05 16.14 5.13
CA ILE A 314 -9.04 17.21 4.93
C ILE A 314 -10.11 16.74 3.94
N SER A 315 -9.73 16.21 2.79
CA SER A 315 -10.67 15.70 1.78
C SER A 315 -11.57 14.58 2.34
N PHE A 316 -10.96 13.63 3.07
CA PHE A 316 -11.70 12.56 3.74
C PHE A 316 -12.68 13.10 4.79
N LEU A 317 -12.24 14.05 5.63
CA LEU A 317 -13.07 14.68 6.66
C LEU A 317 -14.27 15.40 6.04
N PHE A 318 -14.08 16.16 4.96
CA PHE A 318 -15.20 16.78 4.25
C PHE A 318 -16.22 15.77 3.74
N LYS A 319 -15.75 14.65 3.16
CA LYS A 319 -16.64 13.59 2.68
C LYS A 319 -17.32 12.84 3.82
N TYR A 320 -16.64 12.69 4.95
CA TYR A 320 -17.21 12.12 6.17
C TYR A 320 -18.31 13.01 6.73
N LEU A 321 -18.06 14.32 6.88
CA LEU A 321 -19.04 15.27 7.36
C LEU A 321 -20.27 15.38 6.43
N ARG A 322 -20.09 15.24 5.11
CA ARG A 322 -21.20 15.17 4.14
C ARG A 322 -21.95 13.83 4.14
N GLY A 323 -21.54 12.88 4.95
CA GLY A 323 -22.16 11.56 5.01
C GLY A 323 -21.83 10.61 3.88
N LYS A 324 -20.93 11.00 2.96
CA LYS A 324 -20.48 10.15 1.84
C LYS A 324 -19.48 9.09 2.27
N ARG A 325 -18.89 9.22 3.46
CA ARG A 325 -17.93 8.27 4.04
C ARG A 325 -18.31 7.92 5.47
N VAL A 326 -17.90 6.73 5.89
CA VAL A 326 -18.12 6.18 7.23
C VAL A 326 -16.78 5.70 7.76
N ILE A 327 -16.46 6.04 8.99
CA ILE A 327 -15.30 5.50 9.71
C ILE A 327 -15.74 4.19 10.35
N ARG A 328 -15.02 3.12 10.10
CA ARG A 328 -15.16 1.82 10.74
C ARG A 328 -13.86 1.51 11.46
N LEU A 329 -13.97 1.28 12.76
CA LEU A 329 -12.83 0.93 13.60
C LEU A 329 -12.89 -0.56 13.95
N GLU A 330 -11.73 -1.17 14.00
CA GLU A 330 -11.50 -2.53 14.47
C GLU A 330 -10.49 -2.52 15.62
N VAL A 331 -10.35 -3.64 16.34
CA VAL A 331 -9.45 -3.71 17.51
C VAL A 331 -8.00 -3.29 17.18
N ILE A 332 -7.50 -3.68 16.01
CA ILE A 332 -6.16 -3.26 15.57
C ILE A 332 -6.03 -1.74 15.48
N ASP A 333 -7.09 -1.05 15.00
CA ASP A 333 -7.09 0.40 14.85
C ASP A 333 -6.92 1.10 16.20
N PHE A 334 -7.50 0.54 17.27
CA PHE A 334 -7.29 1.03 18.63
C PHE A 334 -5.83 0.98 19.06
N PHE A 335 -5.14 -0.14 18.81
CA PHE A 335 -3.71 -0.25 19.16
C PHE A 335 -2.83 0.66 18.29
N VAL A 336 -3.20 0.88 17.01
CA VAL A 336 -2.50 1.85 16.15
C VAL A 336 -2.69 3.29 16.67
N VAL A 337 -3.90 3.66 17.12
CA VAL A 337 -4.15 4.97 17.77
C VAL A 337 -3.34 5.10 19.04
N THR A 338 -3.34 4.05 19.88
CA THR A 338 -2.55 4.03 21.13
C THR A 338 -1.06 4.19 20.84
N PHE A 339 -0.54 3.51 19.81
CA PHE A 339 0.85 3.68 19.39
C PHE A 339 1.14 5.12 18.95
N GLY A 340 0.27 5.71 18.12
CA GLY A 340 0.39 7.12 17.71
C GLY A 340 0.33 8.09 18.91
N PHE A 341 -0.54 7.83 19.87
CA PHE A 341 -0.59 8.62 21.11
C PHE A 341 0.72 8.53 21.91
N LEU A 342 1.30 7.33 22.06
CA LEU A 342 2.59 7.15 22.73
C LEU A 342 3.72 7.87 21.99
N VAL A 343 3.72 7.84 20.65
CA VAL A 343 4.69 8.58 19.82
C VAL A 343 4.55 10.09 20.05
N PHE A 344 3.32 10.62 20.04
CA PHE A 344 3.07 12.04 20.29
C PHE A 344 3.51 12.43 21.71
N PHE A 345 3.07 11.67 22.70
CA PHE A 345 3.43 11.92 24.12
C PHE A 345 4.94 11.81 24.34
N GLY A 346 5.60 10.80 23.77
CA GLY A 346 7.05 10.67 23.79
C GLY A 346 7.77 11.86 23.16
N GLY A 347 7.19 12.50 22.13
CA GLY A 347 7.73 13.75 21.58
C GLY A 347 7.59 14.95 22.51
N VAL A 348 6.49 15.01 23.27
CA VAL A 348 6.22 16.11 24.20
C VAL A 348 7.16 16.07 25.41
N ILE A 349 7.42 14.87 25.98
CA ILE A 349 8.24 14.70 27.18
C ILE A 349 9.74 14.47 26.88
N SER A 350 10.14 14.56 25.62
CA SER A 350 11.45 14.17 25.12
C SER A 350 12.57 15.06 25.61
N ALA A 351 13.72 14.46 25.88
CA ALA A 351 14.99 15.16 26.12
C ALA A 351 15.44 16.03 24.91
N GLY A 352 15.08 15.66 23.68
CA GLY A 352 15.42 16.40 22.47
C GLY A 352 14.56 17.65 22.21
N GLY A 353 13.63 18.00 23.10
CA GLY A 353 12.81 19.21 23.04
C GLY A 353 11.99 19.37 21.76
N ASN A 354 11.94 20.58 21.20
CA ASN A 354 11.13 20.91 20.02
C ASN A 354 11.47 20.09 18.77
N LYS A 355 12.71 19.64 18.61
CA LYS A 355 13.09 18.79 17.46
C LYS A 355 12.42 17.42 17.55
N SER A 356 12.36 16.84 18.75
CA SER A 356 11.63 15.58 18.99
C SER A 356 10.13 15.74 18.80
N LEU A 357 9.54 16.83 19.25
CA LEU A 357 8.13 17.11 19.02
C LEU A 357 7.80 17.20 17.53
N ASN A 358 8.65 17.87 16.75
CA ASN A 358 8.50 17.91 15.28
C ASN A 358 8.57 16.52 14.65
N SER A 359 9.53 15.69 15.09
CA SER A 359 9.65 14.30 14.64
C SER A 359 8.41 13.48 15.00
N ALA A 360 7.90 13.61 16.21
CA ALA A 360 6.69 12.93 16.66
C ALA A 360 5.45 13.36 15.87
N LEU A 361 5.29 14.65 15.59
CA LEU A 361 4.21 15.16 14.74
C LEU A 361 4.29 14.59 13.32
N MET A 362 5.49 14.49 12.76
CA MET A 362 5.71 13.86 11.45
C MET A 362 5.34 12.38 11.45
N TYR A 363 5.78 11.60 12.44
CA TYR A 363 5.40 10.20 12.58
C TYR A 363 3.89 10.01 12.76
N CYS A 364 3.24 10.83 13.59
CA CYS A 364 1.78 10.81 13.76
C CYS A 364 1.06 11.14 12.44
N GLY A 365 1.57 12.13 11.70
CA GLY A 365 1.02 12.48 10.38
C GLY A 365 1.15 11.32 9.38
N PHE A 366 2.31 10.68 9.28
CA PHE A 366 2.48 9.51 8.42
C PHE A 366 1.63 8.32 8.89
N LEU A 367 1.50 8.10 10.20
CA LEU A 367 0.64 7.07 10.75
C LEU A 367 -0.85 7.31 10.45
N SER A 368 -1.28 8.57 10.29
CA SER A 368 -2.64 8.90 9.89
C SER A 368 -3.02 8.33 8.51
N ALA A 369 -2.04 8.12 7.62
CA ALA A 369 -2.25 7.45 6.33
C ALA A 369 -2.79 6.02 6.48
N TYR A 370 -2.44 5.31 7.57
CA TYR A 370 -3.03 4.01 7.89
C TYR A 370 -4.56 4.12 7.98
N PHE A 371 -5.08 5.08 8.77
CA PHE A 371 -6.53 5.27 8.96
C PHE A 371 -7.22 5.71 7.68
N LEU A 372 -6.56 6.56 6.88
CA LEU A 372 -7.08 6.97 5.58
C LEU A 372 -7.23 5.77 4.67
N ILE A 373 -6.18 4.95 4.49
CA ILE A 373 -6.20 3.77 3.61
C ILE A 373 -7.31 2.81 4.05
N VAL A 374 -7.37 2.44 5.32
CA VAL A 374 -8.32 1.45 5.84
C VAL A 374 -9.78 1.90 5.67
N ASN A 375 -10.08 3.21 5.75
CA ASN A 375 -11.43 3.73 5.66
C ASN A 375 -11.81 4.24 4.26
N MET A 376 -10.84 4.54 3.40
CA MET A 376 -11.08 5.04 2.03
C MET A 376 -11.25 3.91 1.03
N PHE A 377 -10.37 2.90 1.05
CA PHE A 377 -10.42 1.81 0.09
C PHE A 377 -11.57 0.85 0.39
N ARG A 378 -12.63 0.92 -0.44
CA ARG A 378 -13.86 0.10 -0.29
C ARG A 378 -14.03 -0.95 -1.38
N LYS A 379 -13.23 -0.86 -2.45
CA LYS A 379 -13.23 -1.80 -3.58
C LYS A 379 -11.89 -2.50 -3.64
N LYS A 380 -11.88 -3.81 -3.88
CA LYS A 380 -10.66 -4.62 -4.04
C LYS A 380 -9.80 -4.11 -5.18
N GLU A 381 -10.45 -3.67 -6.26
CA GLU A 381 -9.84 -3.19 -7.50
C GLU A 381 -8.88 -2.02 -7.23
N LEU A 382 -9.28 -1.07 -6.37
CA LEU A 382 -8.43 0.07 -6.00
C LEU A 382 -7.19 -0.38 -5.22
N ILE A 383 -7.33 -1.38 -4.34
CA ILE A 383 -6.19 -1.96 -3.61
C ILE A 383 -5.22 -2.63 -4.58
N TYR A 384 -5.75 -3.43 -5.54
CA TYR A 384 -4.91 -4.08 -6.54
C TYR A 384 -4.21 -3.06 -7.46
N LYS A 385 -4.90 -1.97 -7.82
CA LYS A 385 -4.31 -0.87 -8.60
C LYS A 385 -3.20 -0.15 -7.83
N SER A 386 -3.41 0.11 -6.54
CA SER A 386 -2.38 0.70 -5.65
C SER A 386 -1.14 -0.18 -5.58
N ILE A 387 -1.31 -1.48 -5.38
CA ILE A 387 -0.22 -2.45 -5.33
C ILE A 387 0.57 -2.44 -6.65
N LYS A 388 -0.12 -2.45 -7.80
CA LYS A 388 0.54 -2.39 -9.12
C LYS A 388 1.33 -1.10 -9.31
N LEU A 389 0.80 0.04 -8.90
CA LEU A 389 1.51 1.33 -8.95
C LEU A 389 2.76 1.30 -8.08
N VAL A 390 2.67 0.78 -6.86
CA VAL A 390 3.82 0.63 -5.96
C VAL A 390 4.87 -0.32 -6.56
N ILE A 391 4.46 -1.43 -7.17
CA ILE A 391 5.38 -2.34 -7.87
C ILE A 391 6.09 -1.62 -9.01
N CYS A 392 5.35 -0.90 -9.86
CA CYS A 392 5.94 -0.16 -10.98
C CYS A 392 6.93 0.90 -10.50
N SER A 393 6.55 1.74 -9.54
CA SER A 393 7.42 2.78 -8.99
C SER A 393 8.68 2.18 -8.34
N THR A 394 8.53 1.09 -7.60
CA THR A 394 9.65 0.37 -6.98
C THR A 394 10.58 -0.26 -8.03
N SER A 395 10.04 -0.81 -9.11
CA SER A 395 10.84 -1.37 -10.19
C SER A 395 11.66 -0.29 -10.91
N VAL A 396 11.09 0.91 -11.09
CA VAL A 396 11.83 2.04 -11.67
C VAL A 396 13.02 2.41 -10.80
N ILE A 397 12.85 2.55 -9.48
CA ILE A 397 13.98 2.87 -8.59
C ILE A 397 15.00 1.72 -8.50
N ALA A 398 14.55 0.46 -8.62
CA ALA A 398 15.47 -0.67 -8.69
C ALA A 398 16.31 -0.64 -9.97
N ILE A 399 15.71 -0.30 -11.11
CA ILE A 399 16.41 -0.13 -12.39
C ILE A 399 17.41 1.05 -12.30
N ILE A 400 17.01 2.19 -11.74
CA ILE A 400 17.93 3.34 -11.51
C ILE A 400 19.12 2.88 -10.66
N GLY A 401 18.88 2.09 -9.59
CA GLY A 401 19.93 1.54 -8.76
C GLY A 401 20.88 0.59 -9.53
N ILE A 402 20.34 -0.26 -10.40
CA ILE A 402 21.16 -1.14 -11.24
C ILE A 402 22.06 -0.34 -12.17
N PHE A 403 21.54 0.72 -12.82
CA PHE A 403 22.32 1.62 -13.65
C PHE A 403 23.38 2.39 -12.85
N GLN A 404 23.08 2.75 -11.60
CA GLN A 404 24.04 3.41 -10.70
C GLN A 404 25.27 2.51 -10.43
N GLN A 405 25.08 1.19 -10.31
CA GLN A 405 26.18 0.26 -10.13
C GLN A 405 27.14 0.23 -11.33
N GLY A 406 26.62 0.40 -12.55
CA GLY A 406 27.42 0.46 -13.78
C GLY A 406 28.11 1.81 -14.03
N SER A 407 27.69 2.86 -13.33
CA SER A 407 28.30 4.18 -13.45
C SER A 407 29.46 4.33 -12.46
N SER A 408 30.57 4.92 -12.91
CA SER A 408 31.78 5.14 -12.09
C SER A 408 31.62 6.20 -10.98
N VAL A 409 30.41 6.64 -10.67
CA VAL A 409 30.11 7.53 -9.56
C VAL A 409 30.21 6.75 -8.25
N ILE A 410 31.40 6.76 -7.67
CA ILE A 410 31.73 6.04 -6.44
C ILE A 410 31.13 6.79 -5.25
N ASN A 411 30.05 6.29 -4.67
CA ASN A 411 29.63 6.68 -3.32
C ASN A 411 30.44 5.88 -2.29
N SER A 412 31.68 6.30 -2.07
CA SER A 412 32.62 5.68 -1.10
C SER A 412 32.17 5.81 0.36
N SER A 413 31.18 6.67 0.63
CA SER A 413 30.71 7.01 1.99
C SER A 413 30.14 5.84 2.80
N TRP A 414 29.78 4.73 2.14
CA TRP A 414 29.09 3.60 2.77
C TRP A 414 29.90 2.30 2.78
N VAL A 415 31.16 2.33 2.38
CA VAL A 415 32.03 1.15 2.30
C VAL A 415 33.30 1.41 3.13
N ASP A 416 33.57 0.51 4.05
CA ASP A 416 34.89 0.45 4.70
C ASP A 416 35.85 -0.28 3.77
N LEU A 417 36.59 0.48 2.98
CA LEU A 417 37.53 -0.03 1.98
C LEU A 417 38.71 -0.77 2.61
N SER A 418 38.98 -0.56 3.93
CA SER A 418 40.06 -1.24 4.64
C SER A 418 39.72 -2.72 4.91
N VAL A 419 38.41 -3.02 5.04
CA VAL A 419 37.89 -4.37 5.34
C VAL A 419 37.30 -5.06 4.11
N PHE A 420 36.75 -4.29 3.16
CA PHE A 420 36.03 -4.78 2.00
C PHE A 420 36.47 -4.08 0.72
N ALA A 421 37.74 -4.19 0.37
CA ALA A 421 38.30 -3.59 -0.85
C ALA A 421 37.61 -4.06 -2.15
N ASP A 422 37.06 -5.29 -2.14
CA ASP A 422 36.37 -5.89 -3.29
C ASP A 422 34.89 -5.46 -3.44
N ILE A 423 34.32 -4.76 -2.43
CA ILE A 423 32.99 -4.18 -2.53
C ILE A 423 33.16 -2.76 -3.08
N GLY A 424 33.07 -2.60 -4.39
CA GLY A 424 33.31 -1.30 -5.04
C GLY A 424 32.37 -0.21 -4.53
N THR A 425 31.10 -0.25 -4.92
CA THR A 425 30.09 0.77 -4.54
C THR A 425 28.83 0.10 -4.04
N ARG A 426 28.20 0.68 -3.00
CA ARG A 426 26.88 0.28 -2.53
C ARG A 426 25.81 1.16 -3.19
N VAL A 427 24.84 0.52 -3.82
CA VAL A 427 23.77 1.22 -4.53
C VAL A 427 22.77 1.84 -3.55
N THR A 428 22.44 3.10 -3.77
CA THR A 428 21.44 3.85 -3.01
C THR A 428 20.22 4.25 -3.84
N SER A 429 20.31 4.24 -5.17
CA SER A 429 19.32 4.76 -6.10
C SER A 429 18.89 6.19 -5.72
N LEU A 430 17.60 6.40 -5.44
CA LEU A 430 17.03 7.66 -4.97
C LEU A 430 16.92 7.75 -3.44
N PHE A 431 17.52 6.80 -2.71
CA PHE A 431 17.62 6.82 -1.25
C PHE A 431 19.03 7.23 -0.85
N ASP A 432 19.17 7.94 0.24
CA ASP A 432 20.49 8.40 0.71
C ASP A 432 21.30 7.28 1.36
N ASN A 433 20.66 6.14 1.65
CA ASN A 433 21.24 5.01 2.37
C ASN A 433 20.87 3.67 1.71
N PRO A 434 21.86 2.77 1.45
CA PRO A 434 21.61 1.48 0.81
C PRO A 434 20.73 0.54 1.63
N ASN A 435 20.76 0.63 2.97
CA ASN A 435 19.89 -0.17 3.83
C ASN A 435 18.43 0.30 3.70
N MET A 436 18.19 1.62 3.57
CA MET A 436 16.84 2.16 3.38
C MET A 436 16.26 1.84 2.01
N LEU A 437 17.08 1.85 0.97
CA LEU A 437 16.68 1.33 -0.34
C LEU A 437 16.27 -0.14 -0.22
N SER A 438 17.13 -0.96 0.36
CA SER A 438 16.90 -2.39 0.41
C SER A 438 15.67 -2.79 1.23
N ILE A 439 15.37 -2.14 2.36
CA ILE A 439 14.16 -2.42 3.12
C ILE A 439 12.89 -2.02 2.33
N TYR A 440 12.94 -0.91 1.58
CA TYR A 440 11.85 -0.51 0.71
C TYR A 440 11.56 -1.60 -0.35
N LEU A 441 12.62 -2.16 -0.95
CA LEU A 441 12.52 -3.26 -1.91
C LEU A 441 11.94 -4.54 -1.27
N ILE A 442 12.37 -4.91 -0.06
CA ILE A 442 11.88 -6.07 0.68
C ILE A 442 10.38 -5.98 0.93
N ILE A 443 9.88 -4.81 1.34
CA ILE A 443 8.46 -4.60 1.63
C ILE A 443 7.61 -4.82 0.38
N VAL A 444 8.08 -4.45 -0.81
CA VAL A 444 7.31 -4.55 -2.06
C VAL A 444 7.43 -5.92 -2.72
N PHE A 445 8.56 -6.60 -2.54
CA PHE A 445 8.87 -7.85 -3.27
C PHE A 445 7.79 -8.94 -3.16
N PRO A 446 7.20 -9.26 -1.99
CA PRO A 446 6.15 -10.28 -1.90
C PRO A 446 4.89 -9.96 -2.72
N PHE A 447 4.59 -8.68 -2.92
CA PHE A 447 3.47 -8.28 -3.78
C PHE A 447 3.77 -8.54 -5.26
N VAL A 448 5.04 -8.44 -5.68
CA VAL A 448 5.46 -8.86 -7.03
C VAL A 448 5.24 -10.36 -7.20
N LEU A 449 5.63 -11.17 -6.21
CA LEU A 449 5.36 -12.61 -6.21
C LEU A 449 3.86 -12.92 -6.27
N SER A 450 3.03 -12.12 -5.59
CA SER A 450 1.57 -12.23 -5.64
C SER A 450 1.03 -11.97 -7.06
N GLU A 451 1.51 -10.95 -7.76
CA GLU A 451 1.10 -10.67 -9.13
C GLU A 451 1.61 -11.74 -10.11
N ILE A 452 2.82 -12.28 -9.94
CA ILE A 452 3.33 -13.42 -10.73
C ILE A 452 2.41 -14.65 -10.56
N ALA A 453 2.00 -14.94 -9.32
CA ALA A 453 1.18 -16.11 -9.00
C ALA A 453 -0.26 -15.98 -9.53
N THR A 454 -0.79 -14.76 -9.67
CA THR A 454 -2.19 -14.52 -10.04
C THR A 454 -2.39 -14.07 -11.48
N SER A 455 -1.34 -13.61 -12.17
CA SER A 455 -1.42 -13.17 -13.57
C SER A 455 -1.63 -14.35 -14.51
N LYS A 456 -2.67 -14.29 -15.34
CA LYS A 456 -2.99 -15.29 -16.37
C LYS A 456 -2.25 -15.04 -17.70
N PRO A 457 -2.25 -13.79 -18.27
CA PRO A 457 -1.58 -13.52 -19.55
C PRO A 457 -0.06 -13.65 -19.42
N PHE A 458 0.59 -14.37 -20.34
CA PHE A 458 2.04 -14.57 -20.36
C PHE A 458 2.82 -13.25 -20.34
N LYS A 459 2.43 -12.28 -21.18
CA LYS A 459 3.09 -10.95 -21.23
C LYS A 459 3.07 -10.23 -19.87
N GLN A 460 1.94 -10.29 -19.17
CA GLN A 460 1.81 -9.67 -17.84
C GLN A 460 2.65 -10.41 -16.80
N LYS A 461 2.66 -11.73 -16.84
CA LYS A 461 3.49 -12.55 -15.96
C LYS A 461 4.98 -12.30 -16.17
N LEU A 462 5.41 -12.21 -17.43
CA LEU A 462 6.80 -11.88 -17.81
C LEU A 462 7.19 -10.50 -17.28
N PHE A 463 6.30 -9.49 -17.41
CA PHE A 463 6.54 -8.16 -16.86
C PHE A 463 6.82 -8.21 -15.36
N TYR A 464 6.02 -8.93 -14.57
CA TYR A 464 6.26 -9.03 -13.12
C TYR A 464 7.49 -9.88 -12.78
N ILE A 465 7.86 -10.85 -13.61
CA ILE A 465 9.13 -11.57 -13.44
C ILE A 465 10.32 -10.62 -13.63
N LEU A 466 10.26 -9.74 -14.62
CA LEU A 466 11.29 -8.71 -14.84
C LEU A 466 11.34 -7.69 -13.67
N CYS A 467 10.20 -7.30 -13.13
CA CYS A 467 10.13 -6.49 -11.92
C CYS A 467 10.77 -7.21 -10.71
N ALA A 468 10.48 -8.50 -10.53
CA ALA A 468 11.09 -9.30 -9.47
C ALA A 468 12.61 -9.39 -9.63
N ALA A 469 13.09 -9.67 -10.84
CA ALA A 469 14.50 -9.74 -11.15
C ALA A 469 15.22 -8.41 -10.88
N SER A 470 14.64 -7.27 -11.28
CA SER A 470 15.23 -5.95 -11.02
C SER A 470 15.31 -5.64 -9.52
N ILE A 471 14.28 -5.98 -8.74
CA ILE A 471 14.26 -5.77 -7.28
C ILE A 471 15.31 -6.64 -6.60
N VAL A 472 15.40 -7.93 -6.93
CA VAL A 472 16.38 -8.84 -6.34
C VAL A 472 17.79 -8.39 -6.69
N LEU A 473 18.09 -8.10 -7.96
CA LEU A 473 19.41 -7.67 -8.41
C LEU A 473 19.83 -6.36 -7.73
N CYS A 474 18.93 -5.38 -7.66
CA CYS A 474 19.18 -4.12 -6.95
C CYS A 474 19.44 -4.37 -5.46
N THR A 475 18.67 -5.28 -4.81
CA THR A 475 18.89 -5.64 -3.40
C THR A 475 20.26 -6.29 -3.18
N VAL A 476 20.74 -7.12 -4.11
CA VAL A 476 22.10 -7.67 -4.07
C VAL A 476 23.13 -6.55 -4.11
N TYR A 477 23.00 -5.59 -5.01
CA TYR A 477 23.92 -4.46 -5.18
C TYR A 477 23.90 -3.45 -4.02
N THR A 478 22.90 -3.50 -3.12
CA THR A 478 22.97 -2.73 -1.86
C THR A 478 24.00 -3.28 -0.87
N TRP A 479 24.49 -4.52 -1.06
CA TRP A 479 25.42 -5.22 -0.17
C TRP A 479 24.94 -5.29 1.29
N SER A 480 23.64 -5.16 1.52
CA SER A 480 23.03 -5.21 2.86
C SER A 480 22.74 -6.65 3.28
N ARG A 481 23.52 -7.20 4.21
CA ARG A 481 23.33 -8.57 4.76
C ARG A 481 21.95 -8.77 5.39
N GLY A 482 21.50 -7.77 6.17
CA GLY A 482 20.16 -7.80 6.75
C GLY A 482 19.05 -7.83 5.71
N ALA A 483 19.28 -7.17 4.56
CA ALA A 483 18.33 -7.16 3.47
C ALA A 483 18.26 -8.52 2.74
N TRP A 484 19.39 -9.18 2.53
CA TRP A 484 19.42 -10.52 1.94
C TRP A 484 18.66 -11.52 2.80
N LEU A 485 18.84 -11.46 4.12
CA LEU A 485 18.07 -12.27 5.06
C LEU A 485 16.58 -11.90 5.05
N GLY A 486 16.27 -10.60 5.05
CA GLY A 486 14.89 -10.11 5.02
C GLY A 486 14.11 -10.56 3.78
N ILE A 487 14.71 -10.44 2.58
CA ILE A 487 14.05 -10.88 1.33
C ILE A 487 13.91 -12.41 1.27
N ALA A 488 14.89 -13.16 1.79
CA ALA A 488 14.81 -14.61 1.89
C ALA A 488 13.68 -15.05 2.81
N VAL A 489 13.58 -14.47 4.02
CA VAL A 489 12.48 -14.76 4.96
C VAL A 489 11.12 -14.38 4.36
N ALA A 490 11.01 -13.21 3.73
CA ALA A 490 9.77 -12.79 3.06
C ALA A 490 9.36 -13.79 1.96
N THR A 491 10.32 -14.25 1.15
CA THR A 491 10.09 -15.25 0.10
C THR A 491 9.65 -16.59 0.68
N CYS A 492 10.34 -17.07 1.71
CA CYS A 492 10.00 -18.32 2.39
C CYS A 492 8.57 -18.30 2.95
N ILE A 493 8.22 -17.23 3.67
CA ILE A 493 6.88 -17.06 4.25
C ILE A 493 5.83 -16.98 3.13
N PHE A 494 6.09 -16.21 2.05
CA PHE A 494 5.17 -16.13 0.92
C PHE A 494 4.95 -17.51 0.29
N LEU A 495 6.00 -18.24 -0.06
CA LEU A 495 5.91 -19.54 -0.73
C LEU A 495 5.17 -20.58 0.13
N VAL A 496 5.50 -20.67 1.41
CA VAL A 496 4.88 -21.63 2.35
C VAL A 496 3.42 -21.28 2.61
N ALA A 497 3.09 -20.01 2.84
CA ALA A 497 1.71 -19.58 3.10
C ALA A 497 0.85 -19.59 1.83
N TYR A 498 1.45 -19.39 0.65
CA TYR A 498 0.76 -19.54 -0.63
C TYR A 498 0.38 -21.00 -0.90
N ASN A 499 1.34 -21.92 -0.82
CA ASN A 499 1.10 -23.36 -0.94
C ASN A 499 2.17 -24.13 -0.17
N LEU A 500 1.74 -24.95 0.78
CA LEU A 500 2.64 -25.70 1.64
C LEU A 500 3.57 -26.64 0.86
N LYS A 501 3.14 -27.10 -0.32
CA LYS A 501 4.00 -27.92 -1.20
C LYS A 501 5.28 -27.21 -1.64
N ASN A 502 5.28 -25.86 -1.63
CA ASN A 502 6.46 -25.07 -2.00
C ASN A 502 7.61 -25.21 -0.98
N ILE A 503 7.37 -25.84 0.17
CA ILE A 503 8.46 -26.19 1.10
C ILE A 503 9.51 -27.08 0.43
N TRP A 504 9.08 -27.94 -0.49
CA TRP A 504 10.02 -28.78 -1.24
C TRP A 504 10.91 -27.97 -2.19
N ALA A 505 10.37 -26.88 -2.75
CA ALA A 505 11.19 -25.96 -3.53
C ALA A 505 12.23 -25.25 -2.65
N LEU A 506 11.87 -24.88 -1.41
CA LEU A 506 12.82 -24.31 -0.46
C LEU A 506 13.90 -25.33 -0.04
N VAL A 507 13.50 -26.57 0.21
CA VAL A 507 14.46 -27.66 0.48
C VAL A 507 15.40 -27.86 -0.70
N LEU A 508 14.88 -27.83 -1.94
CA LEU A 508 15.70 -27.95 -3.14
C LEU A 508 16.70 -26.79 -3.27
N VAL A 509 16.26 -25.56 -3.02
CA VAL A 509 17.14 -24.36 -2.99
C VAL A 509 18.23 -24.54 -1.93
N LEU A 510 17.87 -25.02 -0.74
CA LEU A 510 18.85 -25.27 0.33
C LEU A 510 19.89 -26.35 -0.07
N LEU A 511 19.42 -27.45 -0.66
CA LEU A 511 20.30 -28.52 -1.15
C LEU A 511 21.16 -28.08 -2.33
N SER A 512 20.74 -27.08 -3.10
CA SER A 512 21.51 -26.52 -4.22
C SER A 512 22.55 -25.47 -3.80
N LEU A 513 22.64 -25.09 -2.50
CA LEU A 513 23.63 -24.11 -2.03
C LEU A 513 25.06 -24.40 -2.45
N PRO A 514 25.59 -25.67 -2.42
CA PRO A 514 26.94 -25.94 -2.90
C PRO A 514 27.16 -25.63 -4.39
N VAL A 515 26.09 -25.73 -5.21
CA VAL A 515 26.16 -25.36 -6.63
C VAL A 515 26.22 -23.83 -6.79
N TRP A 516 25.47 -23.09 -5.95
CA TRP A 516 25.50 -21.63 -5.99
C TRP A 516 26.87 -21.06 -5.60
N THR A 517 27.62 -21.73 -4.70
CA THR A 517 28.99 -21.30 -4.34
C THR A 517 29.98 -21.48 -5.50
N MET A 518 29.65 -22.31 -6.52
CA MET A 518 30.47 -22.45 -7.72
C MET A 518 30.11 -21.45 -8.83
N LEU A 519 28.89 -20.95 -8.82
CA LEU A 519 28.34 -20.07 -9.87
C LEU A 519 28.39 -18.59 -9.54
N LEU A 520 28.37 -18.25 -8.25
CA LEU A 520 28.34 -16.84 -7.81
C LEU A 520 29.76 -16.27 -7.70
N PRO A 521 29.94 -14.96 -7.98
CA PRO A 521 31.21 -14.27 -7.74
C PRO A 521 31.66 -14.40 -6.28
N GLU A 522 32.96 -14.52 -6.07
CA GLU A 522 33.58 -14.77 -4.76
C GLU A 522 33.24 -13.69 -3.74
N ASN A 523 33.17 -12.43 -4.15
CA ASN A 523 32.78 -11.31 -3.29
C ASN A 523 31.35 -11.44 -2.72
N ILE A 524 30.39 -11.98 -3.49
CA ILE A 524 29.02 -12.26 -3.02
C ILE A 524 29.03 -13.37 -1.99
N ILE A 525 29.81 -14.43 -2.23
CA ILE A 525 29.95 -15.59 -1.34
C ILE A 525 30.56 -15.13 -0.02
N ASN A 526 31.69 -14.42 -0.07
CA ASN A 526 32.39 -13.90 1.11
C ASN A 526 31.47 -12.97 1.94
N ARG A 527 30.68 -12.13 1.28
CA ARG A 527 29.70 -11.28 1.95
C ARG A 527 28.56 -12.08 2.59
N ALA A 528 28.09 -13.15 1.97
CA ALA A 528 27.07 -14.03 2.53
C ALA A 528 27.59 -14.81 3.73
N ILE A 529 28.83 -15.34 3.67
CA ILE A 529 29.46 -16.07 4.77
C ILE A 529 29.73 -15.13 5.96
N SER A 530 29.99 -13.85 5.72
CA SER A 530 30.17 -12.84 6.79
C SER A 530 28.89 -12.54 7.58
N ILE A 531 27.73 -13.10 7.23
CA ILE A 531 26.50 -12.98 8.01
C ILE A 531 26.72 -13.68 9.36
N GLY A 532 26.62 -12.91 10.44
CA GLY A 532 26.87 -13.39 11.81
C GLY A 532 28.33 -13.33 12.30
N SER A 533 29.27 -12.89 11.44
CA SER A 533 30.65 -12.65 11.88
C SER A 533 30.70 -11.44 12.82
N VAL A 534 31.31 -11.63 13.99
CA VAL A 534 31.49 -10.59 15.02
C VAL A 534 32.74 -9.75 14.74
N THR A 535 33.64 -10.25 13.89
CA THR A 535 34.91 -9.58 13.59
C THR A 535 34.81 -8.45 12.58
N ASP A 536 33.64 -8.33 11.89
CA ASP A 536 33.36 -7.26 10.94
C ASP A 536 33.10 -5.93 11.67
N SER A 537 33.77 -4.85 11.26
CA SER A 537 33.68 -3.51 11.86
C SER A 537 32.23 -3.04 12.05
N SER A 538 31.37 -3.28 11.06
CA SER A 538 29.95 -2.92 11.13
C SER A 538 29.17 -3.74 12.17
N SER A 539 29.50 -5.02 12.37
CA SER A 539 28.87 -5.87 13.38
C SER A 539 29.35 -5.48 14.77
N PHE A 540 30.65 -5.24 14.92
CA PHE A 540 31.27 -4.79 16.15
C PHE A 540 30.64 -3.45 16.62
N TYR A 541 30.57 -2.46 15.74
CA TYR A 541 29.94 -1.17 16.02
C TYR A 541 28.50 -1.31 16.54
N ARG A 542 27.68 -2.16 15.90
CA ARG A 542 26.30 -2.41 16.36
C ARG A 542 26.23 -3.09 17.72
N ILE A 543 27.10 -4.06 18.01
CA ILE A 543 27.11 -4.76 19.30
C ILE A 543 27.40 -3.79 20.46
N TYR A 544 28.37 -2.91 20.28
CA TYR A 544 28.67 -1.91 21.30
C TYR A 544 27.58 -0.85 21.44
N THR A 545 27.01 -0.42 20.30
CA THR A 545 25.80 0.42 20.31
C THR A 545 24.67 -0.24 21.08
N TRP A 546 24.37 -1.52 20.82
CA TRP A 546 23.31 -2.24 21.53
C TRP A 546 23.57 -2.37 23.03
N ARG A 547 24.83 -2.58 23.43
CA ARG A 547 25.18 -2.59 24.86
C ARG A 547 24.90 -1.25 25.54
N GLY A 548 25.29 -0.15 24.90
CA GLY A 548 24.99 1.19 25.40
C GLY A 548 23.47 1.44 25.47
N VAL A 549 22.74 1.09 24.41
CA VAL A 549 21.27 1.21 24.34
C VAL A 549 20.57 0.37 25.39
N LEU A 550 21.05 -0.85 25.68
CA LEU A 550 20.49 -1.70 26.77
C LEU A 550 20.68 -1.08 28.12
N ASN A 551 21.81 -0.41 28.39
CA ASN A 551 22.01 0.33 29.64
C ASN A 551 21.08 1.55 29.71
N MET A 552 20.95 2.30 28.64
CA MET A 552 19.99 3.42 28.50
C MET A 552 18.53 2.97 28.74
N ILE A 553 18.14 1.80 28.21
CA ILE A 553 16.80 1.22 28.44
C ILE A 553 16.58 0.89 29.93
N LYS A 554 17.59 0.41 30.68
CA LYS A 554 17.43 0.13 32.14
C LYS A 554 17.02 1.38 32.89
N ASP A 555 17.61 2.52 32.58
CA ASP A 555 17.36 3.78 33.30
C ASP A 555 16.04 4.43 32.81
N HIS A 556 15.64 4.19 31.55
CA HIS A 556 14.44 4.76 30.97
C HIS A 556 13.39 3.71 30.61
N PHE A 557 13.27 2.63 31.38
CA PHE A 557 12.51 1.43 31.04
C PHE A 557 11.02 1.69 30.71
N PHE A 558 10.34 2.53 31.47
CA PHE A 558 8.91 2.77 31.32
C PHE A 558 8.60 3.97 30.42
N THR A 559 9.37 5.03 30.53
CA THR A 559 9.08 6.31 29.87
C THR A 559 9.70 6.43 28.49
N GLY A 560 10.83 5.73 28.27
CA GLY A 560 11.72 6.03 27.16
C GLY A 560 12.39 7.39 27.30
N ILE A 561 13.17 7.78 26.32
CA ILE A 561 13.88 9.07 26.24
C ILE A 561 13.13 10.10 25.36
N GLY A 562 12.08 9.68 24.67
CA GLY A 562 11.38 10.47 23.65
C GLY A 562 11.73 10.07 22.23
N VAL A 563 11.00 10.66 21.27
CA VAL A 563 10.99 10.23 19.88
C VAL A 563 12.00 11.01 19.04
N GLY A 564 12.69 10.29 18.14
CA GLY A 564 13.52 10.87 17.10
C GLY A 564 15.01 10.91 17.42
N GLU A 565 15.78 11.19 16.37
CA GLU A 565 17.23 11.24 16.38
C GLU A 565 17.78 12.26 17.41
N SER A 566 17.11 13.40 17.57
CA SER A 566 17.53 14.44 18.51
C SER A 566 17.47 13.98 19.97
N ALA A 567 16.47 13.18 20.35
CA ALA A 567 16.40 12.61 21.68
C ALA A 567 17.51 11.57 21.91
N PHE A 568 17.75 10.73 20.91
CA PHE A 568 18.78 9.72 20.96
C PHE A 568 20.18 10.34 21.08
N SER A 569 20.49 11.32 20.23
CA SER A 569 21.80 12.00 20.20
C SER A 569 22.08 12.80 21.48
N GLU A 570 21.06 13.28 22.19
CA GLU A 570 21.21 14.01 23.45
C GLU A 570 21.53 13.05 24.61
N VAL A 571 20.91 11.89 24.67
CA VAL A 571 21.00 11.00 25.83
C VAL A 571 22.06 9.91 25.65
N TYR A 572 22.21 9.35 24.44
CA TYR A 572 23.05 8.19 24.16
C TYR A 572 24.55 8.38 24.51
N PRO A 573 25.20 9.56 24.34
CA PRO A 573 26.62 9.75 24.63
C PRO A 573 26.99 9.36 26.06
N ILE A 574 26.07 9.49 27.05
CA ILE A 574 26.27 9.12 28.42
C ILE A 574 26.49 7.59 28.62
N TYR A 575 25.88 6.79 27.71
CA TYR A 575 25.90 5.32 27.75
C TYR A 575 26.80 4.72 26.66
N SER A 576 27.44 5.55 25.85
CA SER A 576 28.26 5.12 24.72
C SER A 576 29.54 4.44 25.15
N TYR A 577 30.02 3.57 24.28
CA TYR A 577 31.38 3.00 24.37
C TYR A 577 32.30 3.73 23.38
N SER A 578 33.61 3.67 23.66
CA SER A 578 34.61 4.32 22.80
C SER A 578 34.42 3.93 21.33
N GLY A 579 34.32 4.93 20.48
CA GLY A 579 34.09 4.79 19.04
C GLY A 579 32.61 4.67 18.62
N THR A 580 31.66 4.79 19.58
CA THR A 580 30.22 4.78 19.28
C THR A 580 29.49 6.05 19.74
N GLU A 581 30.20 7.10 20.10
CA GLU A 581 29.66 8.32 20.73
C GLU A 581 28.70 9.10 19.81
N THR A 582 28.91 9.02 18.50
CA THR A 582 28.18 9.79 17.49
C THR A 582 27.03 9.04 16.82
N VAL A 583 26.59 7.91 17.43
CA VAL A 583 25.47 7.12 16.91
C VAL A 583 24.16 7.89 17.02
N MET A 584 23.38 7.91 15.96
CA MET A 584 22.10 8.63 15.86
C MET A 584 20.86 7.76 16.16
N HIS A 585 21.02 6.44 16.20
CA HIS A 585 19.96 5.47 16.48
C HIS A 585 20.54 4.08 16.81
N SER A 586 19.75 3.21 17.42
CA SER A 586 20.19 1.91 17.93
C SER A 586 20.59 0.85 16.89
N HIS A 587 20.41 1.07 15.59
CA HIS A 587 20.52 0.04 14.55
C HIS A 587 19.73 -1.25 14.84
N ASN A 588 18.59 -1.12 15.50
CA ASN A 588 17.64 -2.21 15.76
C ASN A 588 16.25 -1.61 16.03
N LEU A 589 15.25 -1.98 15.23
CA LEU A 589 13.91 -1.42 15.35
C LEU A 589 13.30 -1.62 16.75
N PHE A 590 13.49 -2.80 17.33
CA PHE A 590 12.85 -3.14 18.61
C PHE A 590 13.51 -2.41 19.78
N LEU A 591 14.85 -2.34 19.78
CA LEU A 591 15.59 -1.54 20.75
C LEU A 591 15.26 -0.05 20.61
N GLU A 592 15.12 0.44 19.37
CA GLU A 592 14.78 1.83 19.11
C GLU A 592 13.38 2.19 19.64
N ILE A 593 12.37 1.36 19.37
CA ILE A 593 11.03 1.57 19.93
C ILE A 593 11.07 1.55 21.45
N THR A 594 11.84 0.63 22.04
CA THR A 594 11.94 0.51 23.50
C THR A 594 12.65 1.71 24.13
N VAL A 595 13.73 2.18 23.52
CA VAL A 595 14.46 3.33 24.05
C VAL A 595 13.69 4.64 23.88
N GLN A 596 12.95 4.79 22.78
CA GLN A 596 12.17 6.00 22.53
C GLN A 596 10.85 6.06 23.34
N LEU A 597 10.12 4.95 23.46
CA LEU A 597 8.77 4.89 23.98
C LEU A 597 8.62 4.02 25.25
N GLY A 598 9.72 3.52 25.76
CA GLY A 598 9.71 2.56 26.87
C GLY A 598 9.15 1.20 26.48
N ILE A 599 9.09 0.29 27.47
CA ILE A 599 8.54 -1.05 27.30
C ILE A 599 7.07 -1.03 26.88
N VAL A 600 6.31 -0.02 27.29
CA VAL A 600 4.88 0.14 26.93
C VAL A 600 4.75 0.34 25.43
N GLY A 601 5.61 1.17 24.82
CA GLY A 601 5.63 1.37 23.38
C GLY A 601 5.92 0.08 22.61
N LEU A 602 6.87 -0.72 23.07
CA LEU A 602 7.21 -2.01 22.49
C LEU A 602 6.04 -3.01 22.60
N LEU A 603 5.38 -3.09 23.75
CA LEU A 603 4.23 -3.98 23.94
C LEU A 603 3.04 -3.60 23.08
N VAL A 604 2.75 -2.30 22.94
CA VAL A 604 1.70 -1.83 22.04
C VAL A 604 2.06 -2.12 20.57
N PHE A 605 3.31 -1.94 20.18
CA PHE A 605 3.78 -2.33 18.85
C PHE A 605 3.60 -3.84 18.59
N PHE A 606 4.00 -4.69 19.53
CA PHE A 606 3.78 -6.14 19.40
C PHE A 606 2.30 -6.51 19.36
N ALA A 607 1.44 -5.80 20.08
CA ALA A 607 -0.01 -5.98 19.98
C ALA A 607 -0.52 -5.68 18.56
N VAL A 608 -0.08 -4.58 17.95
CA VAL A 608 -0.42 -4.27 16.54
C VAL A 608 0.04 -5.40 15.61
N MET A 609 1.28 -5.85 15.74
CA MET A 609 1.82 -6.94 14.90
C MET A 609 1.07 -8.26 15.11
N PHE A 610 0.71 -8.57 16.35
CA PHE A 610 -0.07 -9.77 16.67
C PHE A 610 -1.46 -9.73 16.03
N PHE A 611 -2.21 -8.64 16.20
CA PHE A 611 -3.54 -8.50 15.60
C PHE A 611 -3.49 -8.45 14.07
N PHE A 612 -2.46 -7.84 13.50
CA PHE A 612 -2.23 -7.89 12.06
C PHE A 612 -2.02 -9.32 11.56
N ALA A 613 -1.10 -10.06 12.19
CA ALA A 613 -0.82 -11.45 11.83
C ALA A 613 -2.08 -12.32 11.99
N GLN A 614 -2.83 -12.17 13.07
CA GLN A 614 -4.08 -12.90 13.30
C GLN A 614 -5.12 -12.61 12.21
N LYS A 615 -5.32 -11.33 11.86
CA LYS A 615 -6.20 -10.96 10.73
C LYS A 615 -5.75 -11.58 9.41
N CYS A 616 -4.45 -11.58 9.13
CA CYS A 616 -3.90 -12.23 7.94
C CYS A 616 -4.21 -13.74 7.95
N PHE A 617 -3.98 -14.43 9.07
CA PHE A 617 -4.28 -15.87 9.16
C PHE A 617 -5.77 -16.16 8.97
N ASP A 618 -6.65 -15.36 9.52
CA ASP A 618 -8.08 -15.51 9.33
C ASP A 618 -8.49 -15.20 7.88
N GLY A 619 -7.91 -14.16 7.28
CA GLY A 619 -8.11 -13.82 5.87
C GLY A 619 -7.63 -14.92 4.91
N ILE A 620 -6.51 -15.58 5.22
CA ILE A 620 -5.95 -16.70 4.44
C ILE A 620 -6.84 -17.95 4.53
N LYS A 621 -7.44 -18.23 5.72
CA LYS A 621 -8.36 -19.37 5.92
C LYS A 621 -9.67 -19.22 5.19
N LEU A 622 -10.09 -18.02 4.89
CA LEU A 622 -11.32 -17.70 4.19
C LEU A 622 -11.21 -18.11 2.71
N ARG A 623 -11.33 -19.41 2.44
CA ARG A 623 -11.26 -20.00 1.10
C ARG A 623 -12.55 -19.71 0.32
N SER A 624 -12.57 -18.61 -0.48
CA SER A 624 -13.53 -18.49 -1.58
C SER A 624 -13.01 -19.36 -2.73
N GLN A 625 -13.85 -20.25 -3.26
CA GLN A 625 -13.49 -21.10 -4.40
C GLN A 625 -13.35 -20.31 -5.71
N ALA A 626 -13.92 -19.11 -5.78
CA ALA A 626 -14.03 -18.34 -7.02
C ALA A 626 -12.84 -17.42 -7.30
N ASP A 627 -12.16 -16.82 -6.28
CA ASP A 627 -11.09 -15.87 -6.47
C ASP A 627 -9.94 -16.10 -5.48
N SER A 628 -8.78 -16.50 -5.99
CA SER A 628 -7.57 -16.76 -5.19
C SER A 628 -6.75 -15.48 -4.94
N ARG A 629 -7.00 -14.40 -5.68
CA ARG A 629 -6.18 -13.18 -5.65
C ARG A 629 -6.18 -12.46 -4.30
N PRO A 630 -7.33 -12.25 -3.61
CA PRO A 630 -7.32 -11.61 -2.30
C PRO A 630 -6.46 -12.36 -1.29
N ARG A 631 -6.55 -13.70 -1.28
CA ARG A 631 -5.73 -14.55 -0.41
C ARG A 631 -4.24 -14.36 -0.68
N THR A 632 -3.85 -14.33 -1.93
CA THR A 632 -2.43 -14.19 -2.34
C THR A 632 -1.87 -12.84 -1.93
N VAL A 633 -2.65 -11.76 -2.05
CA VAL A 633 -2.27 -10.41 -1.61
C VAL A 633 -2.15 -10.33 -0.08
N ILE A 634 -3.05 -11.00 0.68
CA ILE A 634 -2.95 -11.06 2.15
C ILE A 634 -1.69 -11.80 2.58
N VAL A 635 -1.36 -12.92 1.90
CA VAL A 635 -0.10 -13.64 2.12
C VAL A 635 1.12 -12.74 1.83
N ALA A 636 1.07 -11.96 0.74
CA ALA A 636 2.13 -11.00 0.42
C ALA A 636 2.29 -9.93 1.49
N GLY A 637 1.19 -9.37 2.01
CA GLY A 637 1.23 -8.39 3.09
C GLY A 637 1.88 -8.94 4.37
N LEU A 638 1.51 -10.16 4.77
CA LEU A 638 2.13 -10.84 5.91
C LEU A 638 3.63 -11.07 5.69
N ALA A 639 4.01 -11.59 4.52
CA ALA A 639 5.39 -11.86 4.16
C ALA A 639 6.24 -10.57 4.11
N SER A 640 5.69 -9.48 3.59
CA SER A 640 6.32 -8.15 3.56
C SER A 640 6.69 -7.66 4.94
N ILE A 641 5.74 -7.70 5.87
CA ILE A 641 5.98 -7.24 7.25
C ILE A 641 6.98 -8.15 7.97
N CYS A 642 6.89 -9.47 7.80
CA CYS A 642 7.87 -10.39 8.41
C CYS A 642 9.29 -10.16 7.85
N GLY A 643 9.45 -9.94 6.54
CA GLY A 643 10.74 -9.60 5.94
C GLY A 643 11.29 -8.27 6.46
N ALA A 644 10.42 -7.26 6.58
CA ALA A 644 10.79 -5.96 7.14
C ALA A 644 11.23 -6.07 8.60
N LEU A 645 10.48 -6.80 9.44
CA LEU A 645 10.83 -7.03 10.85
C LEU A 645 12.13 -7.82 11.00
N THR A 646 12.41 -8.76 10.09
CA THR A 646 13.69 -9.49 10.06
C THR A 646 14.86 -8.55 9.84
N MET A 647 14.78 -7.64 8.86
CA MET A 647 15.79 -6.62 8.67
C MET A 647 15.84 -5.64 9.85
N GLY A 648 14.69 -5.35 10.48
CA GLY A 648 14.58 -4.53 11.66
C GLY A 648 15.33 -5.05 12.89
N LEU A 649 15.73 -6.34 12.93
CA LEU A 649 16.63 -6.88 13.96
C LEU A 649 18.06 -6.33 13.83
N THR A 650 18.45 -5.87 12.66
CA THR A 650 19.82 -5.43 12.37
C THR A 650 19.93 -3.96 11.98
N ASP A 651 18.81 -3.27 11.80
CA ASP A 651 18.80 -1.83 11.52
C ASP A 651 17.52 -1.14 12.03
N HIS A 652 17.59 0.17 12.27
CA HIS A 652 16.42 1.01 12.58
C HIS A 652 15.73 1.42 11.28
N ILE A 653 14.81 0.58 10.80
CA ILE A 653 14.17 0.74 9.48
C ILE A 653 13.24 1.95 9.38
N TRP A 654 12.83 2.55 10.49
CA TRP A 654 11.86 3.65 10.52
C TRP A 654 12.48 5.05 10.57
N TYR A 655 13.80 5.17 10.66
CA TYR A 655 14.40 6.50 10.60
C TYR A 655 14.14 7.20 9.27
N ASN A 656 13.87 6.44 8.19
CA ASN A 656 13.47 6.97 6.91
C ASN A 656 11.94 6.97 6.77
N TYR A 657 11.35 8.15 6.61
CA TYR A 657 9.91 8.36 6.51
C TYR A 657 9.25 7.60 5.35
N ARG A 658 9.96 7.35 4.24
CA ARG A 658 9.45 6.59 3.08
C ARG A 658 9.17 5.14 3.46
N VAL A 659 10.10 4.55 4.20
CA VAL A 659 9.97 3.18 4.72
C VAL A 659 8.88 3.11 5.79
N PHE A 660 8.85 4.07 6.72
CA PHE A 660 7.82 4.15 7.75
C PHE A 660 6.41 4.21 7.13
N LEU A 661 6.21 5.12 6.18
CA LEU A 661 4.91 5.28 5.52
C LEU A 661 4.51 4.03 4.74
N LEU A 662 5.45 3.42 3.97
CA LEU A 662 5.18 2.20 3.21
C LEU A 662 4.86 1.01 4.13
N PHE A 663 5.57 0.86 5.25
CA PHE A 663 5.31 -0.20 6.23
C PHE A 663 3.88 -0.14 6.76
N TRP A 664 3.43 1.02 7.21
CA TRP A 664 2.07 1.22 7.71
C TRP A 664 1.02 1.16 6.61
N ALA A 665 1.35 1.60 5.39
CA ALA A 665 0.47 1.48 4.23
C ALA A 665 0.22 0.02 3.84
N VAL A 666 1.23 -0.84 3.90
CA VAL A 666 1.09 -2.28 3.63
C VAL A 666 0.17 -2.95 4.65
N ILE A 667 0.33 -2.64 5.94
CA ILE A 667 -0.57 -3.12 6.98
C ILE A 667 -2.00 -2.65 6.68
N ALA A 668 -2.18 -1.37 6.36
CA ALA A 668 -3.48 -0.78 6.08
C ALA A 668 -4.16 -1.38 4.84
N LEU A 669 -3.45 -1.52 3.71
CA LEU A 669 -3.97 -2.12 2.47
C LEU A 669 -4.40 -3.57 2.69
N THR A 670 -3.60 -4.33 3.46
CA THR A 670 -3.90 -5.72 3.78
C THR A 670 -5.15 -5.82 4.68
N CYS A 671 -5.23 -4.99 5.73
CA CYS A 671 -6.41 -4.93 6.61
C CYS A 671 -7.67 -4.48 5.85
N ALA A 672 -7.55 -3.47 4.97
CA ALA A 672 -8.66 -3.02 4.13
C ALA A 672 -9.19 -4.14 3.23
N LEU A 673 -8.29 -4.91 2.60
CA LEU A 673 -8.67 -6.05 1.76
C LEU A 673 -9.40 -7.15 2.55
N ILE A 674 -8.91 -7.48 3.75
CA ILE A 674 -9.55 -8.45 4.64
C ILE A 674 -10.95 -7.96 5.03
N ARG A 675 -11.09 -6.70 5.40
CA ARG A 675 -12.37 -6.06 5.77
C ARG A 675 -13.39 -6.12 4.63
N ILE A 676 -12.98 -5.82 3.40
CA ILE A 676 -13.85 -5.89 2.21
C ILE A 676 -14.31 -7.33 1.97
N ASN A 677 -13.40 -8.31 2.09
CA ASN A 677 -13.75 -9.72 1.88
C ASN A 677 -14.72 -10.26 2.93
N ASN A 678 -14.55 -9.86 4.19
CA ASN A 678 -15.45 -10.27 5.28
C ASN A 678 -16.85 -9.67 5.09
N GLY A 679 -16.96 -8.40 4.74
CA GLY A 679 -18.24 -7.75 4.47
C GLY A 679 -19.00 -8.32 3.27
N ALA A 680 -18.29 -8.74 2.22
CA ALA A 680 -18.92 -9.40 1.06
C ALA A 680 -19.53 -10.76 1.44
N LYS A 681 -18.84 -11.54 2.28
CA LYS A 681 -19.34 -12.86 2.75
C LYS A 681 -20.53 -12.75 3.69
N GLU A 682 -20.54 -11.75 4.54
CA GLU A 682 -21.66 -11.52 5.44
C GLU A 682 -22.93 -11.19 4.66
N LYS A 683 -22.83 -10.36 3.61
CA LYS A 683 -23.95 -10.10 2.70
C LYS A 683 -24.43 -11.36 1.99
N GLU A 684 -23.51 -12.21 1.51
CA GLU A 684 -23.85 -13.48 0.86
C GLU A 684 -24.57 -14.44 1.81
N ARG A 685 -24.13 -14.51 3.08
CA ARG A 685 -24.79 -15.32 4.13
C ARG A 685 -26.20 -14.82 4.43
N LEU A 686 -26.39 -13.50 4.56
CA LEU A 686 -27.69 -12.90 4.82
C LEU A 686 -28.66 -13.13 3.66
N ASN A 687 -28.20 -12.97 2.41
CA ASN A 687 -29.03 -13.25 1.24
C ASN A 687 -29.41 -14.72 1.13
N THR A 688 -28.49 -15.64 1.47
CA THR A 688 -28.77 -17.08 1.46
C THR A 688 -29.77 -17.47 2.58
N ALA A 689 -29.63 -16.83 3.75
CA ALA A 689 -30.57 -17.07 4.87
C ALA A 689 -31.97 -16.52 4.55
N SER A 690 -32.06 -15.33 3.93
CA SER A 690 -33.32 -14.74 3.49
C SER A 690 -34.00 -15.60 2.41
N ASN A 691 -33.25 -16.08 1.43
CA ASN A 691 -33.79 -16.96 0.39
C ASN A 691 -34.28 -18.32 0.95
N ASN A 692 -33.60 -18.85 1.97
CA ASN A 692 -34.03 -20.08 2.63
C ASN A 692 -35.29 -19.85 3.46
N GLN A 693 -35.44 -18.71 4.13
CA GLN A 693 -36.67 -18.36 4.86
C GLN A 693 -37.86 -18.14 3.91
N CYS A 694 -37.66 -17.51 2.76
CA CYS A 694 -38.70 -17.39 1.75
C CYS A 694 -39.12 -18.76 1.21
N ALA A 695 -38.16 -19.65 0.95
CA ALA A 695 -38.42 -21.00 0.49
C ALA A 695 -39.12 -21.90 1.54
N GLU A 696 -38.90 -21.67 2.85
CA GLU A 696 -39.61 -22.34 3.93
C GLU A 696 -41.04 -21.81 4.10
N MET A 697 -41.28 -20.51 3.92
CA MET A 697 -42.63 -19.92 3.95
C MET A 697 -43.51 -20.34 2.78
N ASP A 698 -42.91 -20.56 1.59
CA ASP A 698 -43.65 -21.06 0.42
C ASP A 698 -44.05 -22.54 0.57
N ILE A 699 -43.33 -23.32 1.38
CA ILE A 699 -43.65 -24.73 1.66
C ILE A 699 -44.75 -24.85 2.75
N ASP A 700 -44.81 -23.91 3.68
CA ASP A 700 -45.87 -23.92 4.73
C ASP A 700 -47.19 -23.27 4.22
N SER A 701 -47.21 -22.70 3.03
CA SER A 701 -48.38 -22.08 2.38
C SER A 701 -49.05 -22.97 1.33
N GLU A 702 -48.48 -24.12 0.96
CA GLU A 702 -49.09 -25.19 0.17
C GLU A 702 -49.57 -26.34 1.07
#